data_f2576c41a9a6a5fe7bb2f11b9dd0d2f2
#
_entry.id   f2576c41a9a6a5fe7bb2f11b9dd0d2f2
#
_cell.length_a   1.000
_cell.length_b   1.000
_cell.length_c   1.000
_cell.angle_alpha   90.00
_cell.angle_beta   90.00
_cell.angle_gamma   90.00
#
_symmetry.space_group_name_H-M   'P 1'
#
loop_
_entity.id
_entity.type
_entity.pdbx_description
1 polymer ?
#
loop_
_entity_poly.entity_id
_entity_poly.type
_entity_poly.pdbx_seq_one_letter_code
_entity_poly.pdbx_strand_id
1 'polypeptide(L)'
;MKTVCVILFLFLILCLSPAWSQTAKNIAYQDDHVRITLIDDGAVRLEYSAEGKFIDDCSQIAVIRDYAPVNYKICNGSKKVRILTGAMAITYRKGKEPFSACNLSITSIPQERGSRSFVWKPGIKDTANLKGTYYSLDMYNGNMKDGKLMPMEDGLLSKSGWTFIDDSRSYLFDHSEWPWLKERPDTTKAQDWYFLCYGHNYKKALRMFTKFSGKVPLPPRYAFGYWWSRYWSYSDDELRTLIDNFHQYDIPLDVLVLDMDWHYNQAPRGGWTGYTWNRTLFPDPKGFLKWVKDNSLRITMNLHPDTGIKTWEEQWPAMSRWMGVDTALHKDIPFETSDKRFMSGWTHEVLHPMERDGVDFWWIDGEPKGTPKRMKNLNDTWWINYAVFTDMERNRDTRPMFYNRWGGLGNHRYQIGFSGDAVISWASLDFQPYFNSTASNVLACYWSHDIGGHVGTLNPEIYARWMQFGLFSPVLRTHSAKIGSINKEPWIFSYHMTRMLRDIIKARYALNPYIYTMARKTYDEALPLCRPMYYDYPDSPEAYRQRDEYMFGDNMLVRPITAPMHGSKVAQPVWLPSGNDWYEVASGKLLKGGQTVNNNFHLDEIPVYVKAGSIIPMYGDTLKNLQSNAFPVIINVYPSIGDVSSQAEYYEDAGNDKQYASHYAVTQFSAERRGNKLIIRIGPRQGNYQGMPAKRIYQIKVVASVVPERVLVNGQKATYRYNGMTLSLIVDVGSVGSEEVKTVEISYPSDSQCMANGEIGQMRRVRENVCLLKERDANIVLTDDLANMESVGRAITYAPSSFTQKMEFFHDRYARLDEVLKAQKLNDADYKFFIDYTY
;
A
#
# COMPACT_ATOMS: atom_id res chain seq x y z
N MET A 1 52.04 10.71 4.43
CA MET A 1 50.82 10.78 3.53
C MET A 1 51.26 10.70 2.05
N LYS A 2 52.03 9.72 1.61
CA LYS A 2 52.43 9.51 0.19
C LYS A 2 52.62 8.04 -0.17
N THR A 3 52.09 7.11 0.56
CA THR A 3 52.37 5.65 0.30
C THR A 3 51.14 4.78 0.08
N VAL A 4 49.92 5.33 0.06
CA VAL A 4 48.70 4.55 -0.10
C VAL A 4 48.10 4.68 -1.52
N CYS A 5 48.53 5.66 -2.34
CA CYS A 5 48.01 5.84 -3.71
C CYS A 5 48.66 4.97 -4.79
N VAL A 6 49.79 4.29 -4.48
CA VAL A 6 50.55 3.53 -5.49
C VAL A 6 50.09 2.08 -5.63
N ILE A 7 49.41 1.52 -4.65
CA ILE A 7 48.95 0.10 -4.68
C ILE A 7 47.69 -0.11 -5.48
N LEU A 8 46.83 0.93 -5.65
CA LEU A 8 45.62 0.82 -6.49
C LEU A 8 45.92 0.93 -7.99
N PHE A 9 47.07 1.49 -8.40
CA PHE A 9 47.41 1.67 -9.83
C PHE A 9 48.20 0.48 -10.40
N LEU A 10 48.82 -0.37 -9.60
CA LEU A 10 49.57 -1.53 -10.08
C LEU A 10 48.76 -2.81 -10.35
N PHE A 11 47.47 -2.84 -9.93
CA PHE A 11 46.58 -3.96 -10.30
C PHE A 11 45.84 -3.78 -11.62
N LEU A 12 45.94 -2.61 -12.28
CA LEU A 12 45.29 -2.31 -13.56
C LEU A 12 46.13 -2.65 -14.79
N ILE A 13 47.43 -3.03 -14.64
CA ILE A 13 48.39 -3.16 -15.77
C ILE A 13 48.65 -4.58 -16.23
N LEU A 14 48.06 -5.61 -15.58
CA LEU A 14 48.31 -7.02 -15.95
C LEU A 14 47.16 -7.72 -16.70
N CYS A 15 46.32 -6.97 -17.41
CA CYS A 15 45.35 -7.53 -18.36
C CYS A 15 45.44 -6.77 -19.70
N LEU A 16 46.63 -6.78 -20.28
CA LEU A 16 46.79 -6.43 -21.69
C LEU A 16 46.63 -7.68 -22.55
N SER A 17 45.47 -7.81 -23.08
CA SER A 17 44.98 -8.42 -24.31
C SER A 17 43.85 -9.47 -24.08
N PRO A 18 42.96 -9.72 -24.98
CA PRO A 18 42.28 -8.89 -25.93
C PRO A 18 40.74 -9.08 -25.95
N ALA A 19 40.12 -8.44 -26.88
CA ALA A 19 38.80 -8.67 -27.37
C ALA A 19 37.63 -8.49 -26.33
N TRP A 20 37.21 -7.26 -26.25
CA TRP A 20 35.88 -6.94 -25.76
C TRP A 20 34.88 -7.40 -26.82
N SER A 21 34.15 -8.48 -26.57
CA SER A 21 33.04 -8.92 -27.39
C SER A 21 31.75 -8.45 -26.76
N GLN A 22 31.01 -7.59 -27.40
CA GLN A 22 29.58 -7.37 -27.14
C GLN A 22 28.82 -8.49 -27.84
N THR A 23 28.29 -9.46 -27.11
CA THR A 23 27.36 -10.44 -27.66
C THR A 23 25.94 -9.93 -27.48
N ALA A 24 25.09 -10.08 -28.51
CA ALA A 24 23.69 -9.63 -28.51
C ALA A 24 22.75 -10.38 -27.55
N LYS A 25 23.26 -11.30 -26.73
CA LYS A 25 22.55 -12.04 -25.70
C LYS A 25 23.23 -11.76 -24.36
N ASN A 26 22.45 -11.55 -23.32
CA ASN A 26 22.93 -11.30 -21.95
C ASN A 26 23.67 -12.48 -21.30
N ILE A 27 23.93 -13.57 -22.02
CA ILE A 27 24.77 -14.68 -21.58
C ILE A 27 26.23 -14.22 -21.67
N ALA A 28 26.75 -13.78 -20.51
CA ALA A 28 28.11 -13.28 -20.41
C ALA A 28 29.17 -14.40 -20.43
N TYR A 29 28.81 -15.62 -20.03
CA TYR A 29 29.65 -16.78 -20.10
C TYR A 29 28.83 -18.07 -20.18
N GLN A 30 29.25 -19.01 -20.98
CA GLN A 30 28.71 -20.36 -21.00
C GLN A 30 29.84 -21.36 -21.41
N ASP A 31 29.86 -22.49 -20.71
CA ASP A 31 30.63 -23.69 -21.07
C ASP A 31 29.72 -24.93 -20.95
N ASP A 32 30.31 -26.13 -20.91
CA ASP A 32 29.55 -27.37 -20.86
C ASP A 32 28.75 -27.58 -19.55
N HIS A 33 29.10 -26.87 -18.47
CA HIS A 33 28.50 -27.08 -17.16
C HIS A 33 27.94 -25.80 -16.51
N VAL A 34 28.36 -24.62 -16.94
CA VAL A 34 28.02 -23.35 -16.30
C VAL A 34 27.50 -22.34 -17.32
N ARG A 35 26.42 -21.68 -16.96
CA ARG A 35 25.91 -20.50 -17.68
C ARG A 35 25.76 -19.31 -16.72
N ILE A 36 26.28 -18.15 -17.11
CA ILE A 36 26.19 -16.91 -16.36
C ILE A 36 25.46 -15.88 -17.22
N THR A 37 24.24 -15.52 -16.83
CA THR A 37 23.38 -14.59 -17.59
C THR A 37 23.18 -13.31 -16.79
N LEU A 38 23.49 -12.16 -17.37
CA LEU A 38 23.27 -10.85 -16.77
C LEU A 38 21.83 -10.39 -17.01
N ILE A 39 21.16 -10.02 -15.95
CA ILE A 39 19.76 -9.49 -15.96
C ILE A 39 19.78 -7.97 -15.88
N ASP A 40 20.73 -7.44 -15.09
CA ASP A 40 20.97 -6.01 -14.86
C ASP A 40 22.44 -5.84 -14.51
N ASP A 41 22.91 -4.60 -14.36
CA ASP A 41 24.27 -4.32 -13.85
C ASP A 41 24.51 -4.88 -12.43
N GLY A 42 23.47 -5.01 -11.61
CA GLY A 42 23.48 -5.58 -10.28
C GLY A 42 22.74 -6.92 -10.14
N ALA A 43 22.22 -7.50 -11.21
CA ALA A 43 21.47 -8.76 -11.16
C ALA A 43 22.02 -9.81 -12.12
N VAL A 44 22.22 -11.03 -11.63
CA VAL A 44 22.78 -12.15 -12.41
C VAL A 44 22.05 -13.46 -12.09
N ARG A 45 21.84 -14.28 -13.13
CA ARG A 45 21.45 -15.68 -13.02
C ARG A 45 22.69 -16.54 -13.18
N LEU A 46 22.86 -17.50 -12.29
CA LEU A 46 23.98 -18.43 -12.20
C LEU A 46 23.43 -19.85 -12.31
N GLU A 47 23.80 -20.55 -13.36
CA GLU A 47 23.30 -21.88 -13.62
C GLU A 47 24.47 -22.88 -13.68
N TYR A 48 24.29 -23.98 -12.99
CA TYR A 48 25.14 -25.15 -13.11
C TYR A 48 24.32 -26.39 -13.49
N SER A 49 24.80 -27.15 -14.44
CA SER A 49 24.22 -28.42 -14.87
C SER A 49 25.34 -29.46 -15.07
N ALA A 50 25.23 -30.59 -14.37
CA ALA A 50 26.19 -31.68 -14.54
C ALA A 50 26.16 -32.29 -15.96
N GLU A 51 25.01 -32.22 -16.63
CA GLU A 51 24.78 -32.74 -17.97
C GLU A 51 24.89 -31.68 -19.09
N GLY A 52 25.20 -30.44 -18.75
CA GLY A 52 25.27 -29.35 -19.73
C GLY A 52 23.94 -28.90 -20.29
N LYS A 53 22.82 -29.24 -19.65
CA LYS A 53 21.47 -28.86 -20.04
C LYS A 53 20.98 -27.71 -19.18
N PHE A 54 20.82 -26.54 -19.76
CA PHE A 54 20.31 -25.38 -19.10
C PHE A 54 18.79 -25.23 -19.33
N ILE A 55 18.06 -24.73 -18.34
CA ILE A 55 16.60 -24.64 -18.35
C ILE A 55 16.18 -23.20 -18.68
N ASP A 56 15.51 -23.03 -19.80
CA ASP A 56 14.99 -21.71 -20.24
C ASP A 56 13.49 -21.53 -19.96
N ASP A 57 12.80 -22.56 -19.49
CA ASP A 57 11.41 -22.47 -19.07
C ASP A 57 11.25 -21.53 -17.88
N CYS A 58 10.10 -20.84 -17.82
CA CYS A 58 9.73 -20.04 -16.68
C CYS A 58 9.57 -20.89 -15.43
N SER A 59 9.93 -20.34 -14.28
CA SER A 59 9.69 -20.96 -12.98
C SER A 59 8.66 -20.17 -12.16
N GLN A 60 8.26 -20.70 -11.00
CA GLN A 60 7.39 -20.00 -10.06
C GLN A 60 7.93 -18.63 -9.66
N ILE A 61 9.25 -18.46 -9.55
CA ILE A 61 9.89 -17.19 -9.18
C ILE A 61 10.20 -16.35 -10.41
N ALA A 62 10.75 -16.94 -11.47
CA ALA A 62 11.26 -16.21 -12.64
C ALA A 62 10.41 -16.52 -13.89
N VAL A 63 9.58 -15.56 -14.25
CA VAL A 63 8.63 -15.66 -15.38
C VAL A 63 9.07 -14.87 -16.61
N ILE A 64 10.16 -14.14 -16.54
CA ILE A 64 10.76 -13.38 -17.64
C ILE A 64 12.15 -13.97 -17.90
N ARG A 65 12.43 -14.34 -19.15
CA ARG A 65 13.70 -14.93 -19.57
C ARG A 65 14.41 -14.08 -20.63
N ASP A 66 13.74 -13.09 -21.20
CA ASP A 66 14.33 -12.14 -22.14
C ASP A 66 14.60 -10.82 -21.42
N TYR A 67 15.86 -10.40 -21.44
CA TYR A 67 16.34 -9.25 -20.68
C TYR A 67 16.92 -8.18 -21.61
N ALA A 68 16.76 -6.93 -21.24
CA ALA A 68 17.41 -5.82 -21.92
C ALA A 68 18.94 -5.97 -21.87
N PRO A 69 19.67 -5.54 -22.91
CA PRO A 69 21.13 -5.62 -22.96
C PRO A 69 21.81 -4.96 -21.75
N VAL A 70 22.79 -5.61 -21.16
CA VAL A 70 23.60 -5.11 -20.05
C VAL A 70 25.01 -4.83 -20.52
N ASN A 71 25.55 -3.65 -20.14
CA ASN A 71 26.94 -3.32 -20.41
C ASN A 71 27.87 -4.04 -19.44
N TYR A 72 28.80 -4.81 -19.96
CA TYR A 72 29.80 -5.53 -19.15
C TYR A 72 31.14 -5.66 -19.84
N LYS A 73 32.14 -6.00 -19.05
CA LYS A 73 33.49 -6.38 -19.51
C LYS A 73 33.79 -7.80 -19.08
N ILE A 74 34.38 -8.59 -19.96
CA ILE A 74 34.76 -9.97 -19.66
C ILE A 74 36.25 -10.22 -19.92
N CYS A 75 36.90 -10.91 -18.96
CA CYS A 75 38.21 -11.50 -19.11
C CYS A 75 38.07 -13.03 -18.97
N ASN A 76 38.15 -13.74 -20.09
CA ASN A 76 37.95 -15.19 -20.18
C ASN A 76 39.29 -15.89 -20.35
N GLY A 77 40.02 -16.14 -19.24
CA GLY A 77 41.28 -16.88 -19.22
C GLY A 77 41.09 -18.41 -19.20
N SER A 78 42.19 -19.14 -19.30
CA SER A 78 42.15 -20.61 -19.33
C SER A 78 41.58 -21.24 -18.04
N LYS A 79 41.87 -20.66 -16.88
CA LYS A 79 41.47 -21.22 -15.55
C LYS A 79 40.33 -20.46 -14.88
N LYS A 80 40.04 -19.24 -15.29
CA LYS A 80 39.00 -18.42 -14.65
C LYS A 80 38.36 -17.42 -15.60
N VAL A 81 37.13 -17.07 -15.32
CA VAL A 81 36.38 -16.01 -15.96
C VAL A 81 36.18 -14.92 -14.96
N ARG A 82 36.33 -13.67 -15.38
CA ARG A 82 35.95 -12.48 -14.63
C ARG A 82 35.00 -11.61 -15.47
N ILE A 83 33.82 -11.37 -14.97
CA ILE A 83 32.81 -10.51 -15.59
C ILE A 83 32.67 -9.27 -14.72
N LEU A 84 32.74 -8.09 -15.33
CA LEU A 84 32.67 -6.80 -14.65
C LEU A 84 31.48 -6.02 -15.22
N THR A 85 30.50 -5.70 -14.38
CA THR A 85 29.38 -4.80 -14.66
C THR A 85 29.57 -3.45 -13.97
N GLY A 86 28.57 -2.55 -14.05
CA GLY A 86 28.60 -1.32 -13.27
C GLY A 86 28.56 -1.53 -11.75
N ALA A 87 27.88 -2.58 -11.26
CA ALA A 87 27.63 -2.80 -9.85
C ALA A 87 28.44 -3.94 -9.19
N MET A 88 28.95 -4.88 -9.97
CA MET A 88 29.64 -6.07 -9.42
C MET A 88 30.72 -6.65 -10.32
N ALA A 89 31.63 -7.37 -9.71
CA ALA A 89 32.63 -8.24 -10.37
C ALA A 89 32.37 -9.68 -10.00
N ILE A 90 32.00 -10.50 -10.99
CA ILE A 90 31.78 -11.94 -10.84
C ILE A 90 33.07 -12.66 -11.22
N THR A 91 33.58 -13.52 -10.36
CA THR A 91 34.75 -14.33 -10.62
C THR A 91 34.39 -15.79 -10.50
N TYR A 92 34.53 -16.55 -11.59
CA TYR A 92 34.32 -18.00 -11.64
C TYR A 92 35.60 -18.70 -12.01
N ARG A 93 35.99 -19.70 -11.23
CA ARG A 93 37.09 -20.63 -11.52
C ARG A 93 36.51 -21.81 -12.29
N LYS A 94 36.95 -22.00 -13.53
CA LYS A 94 36.46 -23.04 -14.44
C LYS A 94 36.68 -24.42 -13.88
N GLY A 95 35.68 -25.30 -14.02
CA GLY A 95 35.69 -26.68 -13.56
C GLY A 95 34.38 -27.38 -13.83
N LYS A 96 34.31 -28.65 -13.48
CA LYS A 96 33.11 -29.49 -13.64
C LYS A 96 32.24 -29.54 -12.37
N GLU A 97 32.66 -28.87 -11.30
CA GLU A 97 31.98 -28.93 -10.00
C GLU A 97 30.91 -27.86 -9.87
N PRO A 98 29.83 -28.10 -9.11
CA PRO A 98 28.83 -27.12 -8.78
C PRO A 98 29.43 -25.83 -8.17
N PHE A 99 28.70 -24.75 -8.24
CA PHE A 99 29.14 -23.52 -7.57
C PHE A 99 29.31 -23.72 -6.06
N SER A 100 30.43 -23.23 -5.58
CA SER A 100 30.85 -23.31 -4.19
C SER A 100 31.71 -22.11 -3.80
N ALA A 101 32.01 -21.94 -2.51
CA ALA A 101 32.91 -20.89 -2.03
C ALA A 101 34.33 -20.95 -2.66
N CYS A 102 34.70 -22.13 -3.22
CA CYS A 102 36.01 -22.34 -3.82
C CYS A 102 36.08 -21.88 -5.28
N ASN A 103 34.98 -21.87 -6.01
CA ASN A 103 35.00 -21.57 -7.45
C ASN A 103 34.20 -20.36 -7.88
N LEU A 104 33.33 -19.80 -7.02
CA LEU A 104 32.52 -18.60 -7.33
C LEU A 104 32.67 -17.53 -6.26
N SER A 105 32.84 -16.29 -6.69
CA SER A 105 32.75 -15.12 -5.84
C SER A 105 32.17 -13.91 -6.58
N ILE A 106 31.42 -13.10 -5.89
CA ILE A 106 30.88 -11.83 -6.38
C ILE A 106 31.33 -10.71 -5.46
N THR A 107 32.01 -9.72 -6.03
CA THR A 107 32.48 -8.54 -5.31
C THR A 107 31.65 -7.35 -5.75
N SER A 108 31.05 -6.61 -4.81
CA SER A 108 30.32 -5.40 -5.13
C SER A 108 31.27 -4.26 -5.52
N ILE A 109 30.79 -3.40 -6.43
CA ILE A 109 31.44 -2.15 -6.82
C ILE A 109 30.59 -1.03 -6.21
N PRO A 110 31.13 -0.30 -5.23
CA PRO A 110 30.41 0.82 -4.62
C PRO A 110 29.98 1.84 -5.67
N GLN A 111 28.68 2.17 -5.70
CA GLN A 111 28.12 3.17 -6.61
C GLN A 111 28.15 4.57 -6.02
N GLU A 112 28.16 4.69 -4.69
CA GLU A 112 28.08 5.93 -3.96
C GLU A 112 29.34 6.14 -3.11
N ARG A 113 29.72 7.40 -2.92
CA ARG A 113 30.88 7.77 -2.10
C ARG A 113 30.62 7.38 -0.65
N GLY A 114 31.47 6.51 -0.10
CA GLY A 114 31.36 6.03 1.28
C GLY A 114 30.73 4.64 1.44
N SER A 115 30.11 4.10 0.39
CA SER A 115 29.59 2.72 0.41
C SER A 115 30.71 1.71 0.55
N ARG A 116 30.48 0.68 1.41
CA ARG A 116 31.45 -0.39 1.62
C ARG A 116 31.29 -1.46 0.54
N SER A 117 32.44 -1.92 0.02
CA SER A 117 32.44 -3.12 -0.84
C SER A 117 32.31 -4.38 0.02
N PHE A 118 31.59 -5.38 -0.50
CA PHE A 118 31.51 -6.70 0.09
C PHE A 118 31.98 -7.75 -0.92
N VAL A 119 32.34 -8.95 -0.41
CA VAL A 119 32.60 -10.13 -1.21
C VAL A 119 31.65 -11.24 -0.78
N TRP A 120 30.78 -11.64 -1.68
CA TRP A 120 29.89 -12.78 -1.46
C TRP A 120 30.50 -14.04 -2.07
N LYS A 121 30.27 -15.17 -1.41
CA LYS A 121 30.58 -16.52 -1.90
C LYS A 121 29.43 -17.46 -1.53
N PRO A 122 29.15 -18.52 -2.32
CA PRO A 122 28.18 -19.54 -1.95
C PRO A 122 28.38 -20.05 -0.52
N GLY A 123 27.28 -20.16 0.22
CA GLY A 123 27.26 -20.58 1.63
C GLY A 123 27.37 -19.46 2.67
N ILE A 124 27.65 -18.20 2.26
CA ILE A 124 27.55 -17.05 3.17
C ILE A 124 26.06 -16.80 3.49
N LYS A 125 25.74 -16.84 4.78
CA LYS A 125 24.41 -16.53 5.27
C LYS A 125 24.24 -15.03 5.45
N ASP A 126 23.09 -14.52 5.04
CA ASP A 126 22.68 -13.13 5.34
C ASP A 126 22.22 -13.03 6.81
N THR A 127 22.93 -12.26 7.61
CA THR A 127 22.61 -12.01 9.03
C THR A 127 21.99 -10.64 9.25
N ALA A 128 21.80 -9.86 8.21
CA ALA A 128 21.31 -8.49 8.26
C ALA A 128 20.05 -8.26 7.42
N ASN A 129 19.31 -9.34 7.13
CA ASN A 129 18.10 -9.31 6.35
C ASN A 129 17.03 -8.43 7.03
N LEU A 130 16.38 -7.57 6.26
CA LEU A 130 15.38 -6.60 6.73
C LEU A 130 13.97 -7.18 6.86
N LYS A 131 13.85 -8.50 6.68
CA LYS A 131 12.63 -9.28 6.74
C LYS A 131 11.64 -8.93 5.63
N GLY A 132 10.63 -9.74 5.50
CA GLY A 132 9.57 -9.62 4.51
C GLY A 132 8.20 -9.63 5.19
N THR A 133 7.43 -10.67 4.94
CA THR A 133 6.10 -10.86 5.49
C THR A 133 5.96 -12.25 6.11
N TYR A 134 4.75 -12.59 6.48
CA TYR A 134 4.40 -13.90 7.01
C TYR A 134 3.03 -14.32 6.49
N TYR A 135 2.80 -15.63 6.46
CA TYR A 135 1.58 -16.22 5.92
C TYR A 135 0.30 -15.75 6.65
N SER A 136 0.32 -15.70 7.99
CA SER A 136 -0.88 -15.46 8.79
C SER A 136 -0.58 -14.77 10.12
N LEU A 137 -1.47 -13.87 10.51
CA LEU A 137 -1.55 -13.27 11.85
C LEU A 137 -2.72 -13.85 12.67
N ASP A 138 -3.23 -15.03 12.31
CA ASP A 138 -4.34 -15.65 13.03
C ASP A 138 -4.00 -15.78 14.52
N MET A 139 -4.92 -15.30 15.36
CA MET A 139 -4.80 -15.27 16.82
C MET A 139 -3.57 -14.51 17.33
N TYR A 140 -2.93 -13.68 16.50
CA TYR A 140 -1.80 -12.88 16.91
C TYR A 140 -2.24 -11.82 17.93
N ASN A 141 -1.52 -11.77 19.07
CA ASN A 141 -1.78 -10.88 20.19
C ASN A 141 -0.47 -10.29 20.77
N GLY A 142 0.44 -9.88 19.89
CA GLY A 142 1.73 -9.29 20.28
C GLY A 142 2.81 -10.32 20.62
N ASN A 143 2.45 -11.50 21.09
CA ASN A 143 3.39 -12.59 21.40
C ASN A 143 2.90 -13.89 20.76
N MET A 144 3.80 -14.62 20.15
CA MET A 144 3.55 -16.01 19.80
C MET A 144 3.66 -16.90 21.02
N LYS A 145 3.23 -18.16 20.88
CA LYS A 145 3.50 -19.24 21.83
C LYS A 145 4.92 -19.08 22.40
N ASP A 146 5.10 -19.05 23.69
CA ASP A 146 6.38 -18.86 24.41
C ASP A 146 6.92 -17.40 24.49
N GLY A 147 6.09 -16.39 24.33
CA GLY A 147 6.49 -14.99 24.53
C GLY A 147 7.41 -14.39 23.47
N LYS A 148 7.57 -15.07 22.33
CA LYS A 148 8.39 -14.58 21.20
C LYS A 148 7.54 -13.85 20.16
N LEU A 149 8.09 -12.78 19.59
CA LEU A 149 7.50 -12.13 18.44
C LEU A 149 7.44 -13.11 17.25
N MET A 150 6.45 -12.91 16.37
CA MET A 150 6.30 -13.68 15.14
C MET A 150 7.60 -13.68 14.33
N PRO A 151 8.13 -14.85 13.94
CA PRO A 151 9.31 -14.94 13.09
C PRO A 151 8.92 -14.57 11.65
N MET A 152 9.21 -13.34 11.26
CA MET A 152 9.04 -12.89 9.88
C MET A 152 9.97 -13.66 8.95
N GLU A 153 9.47 -14.03 7.76
CA GLU A 153 10.28 -14.59 6.68
C GLU A 153 11.35 -13.61 6.21
N ASP A 154 12.44 -14.11 5.64
CA ASP A 154 13.44 -13.25 5.04
C ASP A 154 12.90 -12.59 3.77
N GLY A 155 13.18 -11.28 3.64
CA GLY A 155 12.79 -10.48 2.48
C GLY A 155 13.91 -10.38 1.43
N LEU A 156 13.63 -9.64 0.37
CA LEU A 156 14.59 -9.36 -0.72
C LEU A 156 15.62 -8.29 -0.35
N LEU A 157 15.49 -7.66 0.82
CA LEU A 157 16.33 -6.53 1.22
C LEU A 157 17.17 -6.86 2.44
N SER A 158 18.44 -6.45 2.40
CA SER A 158 19.40 -6.64 3.48
C SER A 158 20.35 -5.47 3.63
N LYS A 159 20.74 -5.16 4.87
CA LYS A 159 21.85 -4.22 5.14
C LYS A 159 23.19 -4.74 4.61
N SER A 160 23.28 -6.04 4.30
CA SER A 160 24.46 -6.63 3.63
C SER A 160 24.60 -6.15 2.19
N GLY A 161 23.57 -5.53 1.61
CA GLY A 161 23.57 -4.94 0.26
C GLY A 161 23.46 -5.95 -0.87
N TRP A 162 23.03 -7.18 -0.57
CA TRP A 162 22.83 -8.25 -1.54
C TRP A 162 21.68 -9.18 -1.17
N THR A 163 21.16 -9.88 -2.17
CA THR A 163 20.17 -10.94 -2.01
C THR A 163 20.56 -12.15 -2.85
N PHE A 164 20.41 -13.31 -2.28
CA PHE A 164 20.56 -14.60 -2.95
C PHE A 164 19.23 -15.34 -2.98
N ILE A 165 18.83 -15.82 -4.16
CA ILE A 165 17.61 -16.59 -4.37
C ILE A 165 17.98 -17.91 -5.03
N ASP A 166 17.64 -19.01 -4.37
CA ASP A 166 17.81 -20.36 -4.90
C ASP A 166 16.50 -20.83 -5.55
N ASP A 167 16.46 -20.83 -6.88
CA ASP A 167 15.34 -21.26 -7.70
C ASP A 167 15.47 -22.73 -8.17
N SER A 168 16.52 -23.44 -7.73
CA SER A 168 16.87 -24.78 -8.22
C SER A 168 15.78 -25.83 -8.03
N ARG A 169 14.86 -25.59 -7.06
CA ARG A 169 13.80 -26.54 -6.69
C ARG A 169 12.39 -26.05 -7.02
N SER A 170 12.25 -24.83 -7.53
CA SER A 170 10.94 -24.31 -7.95
C SER A 170 10.43 -25.09 -9.16
N TYR A 171 9.13 -25.32 -9.20
CA TYR A 171 8.48 -25.91 -10.36
C TYR A 171 8.62 -25.00 -11.59
N LEU A 172 8.60 -25.60 -12.76
CA LEU A 172 8.60 -24.90 -14.04
C LEU A 172 7.17 -24.81 -14.59
N PHE A 173 6.95 -23.85 -15.48
CA PHE A 173 5.73 -23.79 -16.27
C PHE A 173 5.91 -24.53 -17.61
N ASP A 174 4.85 -25.23 -18.03
CA ASP A 174 4.76 -25.78 -19.38
C ASP A 174 4.39 -24.66 -20.40
N HIS A 175 4.35 -25.01 -21.69
CA HIS A 175 4.00 -24.10 -22.77
C HIS A 175 2.53 -24.24 -23.22
N SER A 176 1.64 -24.77 -22.38
CA SER A 176 0.23 -24.87 -22.69
C SER A 176 -0.43 -23.50 -22.70
N GLU A 177 -1.61 -23.35 -23.32
CA GLU A 177 -2.38 -22.12 -23.38
C GLU A 177 -2.63 -21.50 -22.00
N TRP A 178 -2.93 -22.33 -21.00
CA TRP A 178 -2.88 -21.97 -19.58
C TRP A 178 -1.67 -22.68 -18.99
N PRO A 179 -0.54 -21.97 -18.81
CA PRO A 179 0.68 -22.61 -18.36
C PRO A 179 0.48 -23.35 -17.03
N TRP A 180 0.93 -24.60 -17.00
CA TRP A 180 0.76 -25.44 -15.83
C TRP A 180 2.09 -25.86 -15.27
N LEU A 181 2.12 -26.30 -14.01
CA LEU A 181 3.34 -26.75 -13.38
C LEU A 181 3.84 -28.07 -13.98
N LYS A 182 5.15 -28.14 -14.15
CA LYS A 182 5.90 -29.36 -14.42
C LYS A 182 7.11 -29.46 -13.52
N GLU A 183 7.48 -30.67 -13.18
CA GLU A 183 8.69 -30.91 -12.40
C GLU A 183 9.94 -30.50 -13.19
N ARG A 184 10.96 -30.04 -12.49
CA ARG A 184 12.29 -29.94 -13.10
C ARG A 184 12.84 -31.32 -13.43
N PRO A 185 13.60 -31.46 -14.51
CA PRO A 185 14.34 -32.71 -14.75
C PRO A 185 15.14 -33.09 -13.50
N ASP A 186 15.16 -34.36 -13.18
CA ASP A 186 15.91 -34.86 -12.01
C ASP A 186 17.42 -34.66 -12.22
N THR A 187 17.91 -33.59 -11.69
CA THR A 187 19.31 -33.19 -11.72
C THR A 187 19.74 -32.86 -10.30
N THR A 188 19.95 -33.90 -9.50
CA THR A 188 20.28 -33.77 -8.06
C THR A 188 21.47 -32.86 -7.75
N LYS A 189 22.20 -32.40 -8.75
CA LYS A 189 23.32 -31.46 -8.63
C LYS A 189 23.13 -30.17 -9.41
N ALA A 190 21.99 -29.94 -10.03
CA ALA A 190 21.74 -28.69 -10.75
C ALA A 190 21.57 -27.50 -9.78
N GLN A 191 22.06 -26.34 -10.20
CA GLN A 191 21.85 -25.06 -9.49
C GLN A 191 21.29 -24.05 -10.47
N ASP A 192 20.29 -23.31 -10.02
CA ASP A 192 19.66 -22.18 -10.74
C ASP A 192 19.44 -21.05 -9.74
N TRP A 193 20.36 -20.11 -9.71
CA TRP A 193 20.47 -19.10 -8.67
C TRP A 193 20.35 -17.70 -9.23
N TYR A 194 19.72 -16.81 -8.49
CA TYR A 194 19.71 -15.39 -8.75
C TYR A 194 20.47 -14.67 -7.65
N PHE A 195 21.30 -13.72 -8.04
CA PHE A 195 22.02 -12.86 -7.12
C PHE A 195 21.79 -11.40 -7.47
N LEU A 196 21.40 -10.61 -6.46
CA LEU A 196 21.16 -9.17 -6.58
C LEU A 196 22.21 -8.43 -5.74
N CYS A 197 22.91 -7.49 -6.37
CA CYS A 197 23.93 -6.61 -5.78
C CYS A 197 23.44 -5.17 -5.86
N TYR A 198 23.02 -4.57 -4.75
CA TYR A 198 22.38 -3.25 -4.73
C TYR A 198 22.94 -2.29 -3.69
N GLY A 199 23.83 -2.76 -2.78
CA GLY A 199 24.30 -1.93 -1.67
C GLY A 199 23.14 -1.49 -0.78
N HIS A 200 22.99 -0.18 -0.57
CA HIS A 200 21.86 0.39 0.15
C HIS A 200 20.74 0.92 -0.76
N ASN A 201 20.82 0.71 -2.08
CA ASN A 201 19.76 1.12 -3.00
C ASN A 201 18.63 0.09 -3.02
N TYR A 202 17.80 0.06 -1.98
CA TYR A 202 16.70 -0.90 -1.81
C TYR A 202 15.65 -0.81 -2.91
N LYS A 203 15.36 0.41 -3.39
CA LYS A 203 14.43 0.62 -4.50
C LYS A 203 14.95 -0.04 -5.79
N LYS A 204 16.26 0.03 -6.05
CA LYS A 204 16.90 -0.67 -7.18
C LYS A 204 16.81 -2.19 -7.02
N ALA A 205 16.96 -2.72 -5.81
CA ALA A 205 16.85 -4.16 -5.55
C ALA A 205 15.48 -4.71 -5.99
N LEU A 206 14.40 -4.04 -5.62
CA LEU A 206 13.05 -4.43 -5.99
C LEU A 206 12.81 -4.33 -7.51
N ARG A 207 13.29 -3.25 -8.15
CA ARG A 207 13.23 -3.14 -9.61
C ARG A 207 14.02 -4.24 -10.32
N MET A 208 15.19 -4.61 -9.82
CA MET A 208 15.96 -5.72 -10.36
C MET A 208 15.22 -7.05 -10.23
N PHE A 209 14.58 -7.29 -9.09
CA PHE A 209 13.79 -8.49 -8.87
C PHE A 209 12.63 -8.58 -9.89
N THR A 210 11.89 -7.51 -10.11
CA THR A 210 10.76 -7.52 -11.07
C THR A 210 11.19 -7.72 -12.54
N LYS A 211 12.45 -7.51 -12.90
CA LYS A 211 12.96 -7.78 -14.26
C LYS A 211 12.92 -9.26 -14.65
N PHE A 212 12.96 -10.17 -13.68
CA PHE A 212 12.83 -11.60 -13.97
C PHE A 212 11.60 -12.23 -13.32
N SER A 213 11.11 -11.67 -12.23
CA SER A 213 9.95 -12.21 -11.51
C SER A 213 8.61 -11.63 -11.95
N GLY A 214 8.60 -10.61 -12.81
CA GLY A 214 7.38 -9.91 -13.24
C GLY A 214 6.97 -8.76 -12.32
N LYS A 215 6.07 -7.92 -12.83
CA LYS A 215 5.59 -6.72 -12.14
C LYS A 215 4.53 -7.05 -11.08
N VAL A 216 4.35 -6.14 -10.13
CA VAL A 216 3.16 -6.11 -9.25
C VAL A 216 1.99 -5.56 -10.05
N PRO A 217 0.89 -6.28 -10.26
CA PRO A 217 -0.26 -5.76 -10.99
C PRO A 217 -0.88 -4.56 -10.27
N LEU A 218 -1.41 -3.61 -11.04
CA LEU A 218 -2.18 -2.50 -10.49
C LEU A 218 -3.61 -2.98 -10.17
N PRO A 219 -4.05 -2.99 -8.90
CA PRO A 219 -5.42 -3.36 -8.54
C PRO A 219 -6.46 -2.42 -9.17
N PRO A 220 -7.72 -2.85 -9.32
CA PRO A 220 -8.80 -1.94 -9.67
C PRO A 220 -8.88 -0.76 -8.69
N ARG A 221 -9.28 0.43 -9.19
CA ARG A 221 -9.32 1.64 -8.37
C ARG A 221 -10.23 1.49 -7.13
N TYR A 222 -11.36 0.78 -7.25
CA TYR A 222 -12.27 0.55 -6.13
C TYR A 222 -11.63 -0.24 -4.97
N ALA A 223 -10.56 -1.01 -5.22
CA ALA A 223 -9.83 -1.73 -4.18
C ALA A 223 -9.23 -0.79 -3.12
N PHE A 224 -8.99 0.48 -3.47
CA PHE A 224 -8.45 1.49 -2.57
C PHE A 224 -9.52 2.29 -1.82
N GLY A 225 -10.80 2.00 -2.03
CA GLY A 225 -11.91 2.52 -1.25
C GLY A 225 -12.08 1.80 0.09
N TYR A 226 -13.25 1.93 0.67
CA TYR A 226 -13.61 1.26 1.92
C TYR A 226 -14.32 -0.07 1.63
N TRP A 227 -13.95 -1.12 2.38
CA TRP A 227 -14.56 -2.43 2.32
C TRP A 227 -15.27 -2.71 3.64
N TRP A 228 -16.57 -2.99 3.59
CA TRP A 228 -17.30 -3.53 4.71
C TRP A 228 -17.20 -5.05 4.70
N SER A 229 -16.75 -5.62 5.81
CA SER A 229 -16.65 -7.05 6.03
C SER A 229 -16.98 -7.38 7.48
N ARG A 230 -17.75 -8.43 7.68
CA ARG A 230 -18.03 -9.01 8.99
C ARG A 230 -18.44 -10.46 8.81
N TYR A 231 -17.87 -11.36 9.60
CA TYR A 231 -18.42 -12.69 9.72
C TYR A 231 -19.72 -12.62 10.52
N TRP A 232 -20.83 -12.68 9.81
CA TRP A 232 -22.17 -12.58 10.34
C TRP A 232 -23.17 -13.29 9.42
N SER A 233 -24.25 -13.92 9.97
CA SER A 233 -25.31 -14.51 9.17
C SER A 233 -26.27 -13.47 8.63
N TYR A 234 -25.76 -12.53 7.83
CA TYR A 234 -26.60 -11.52 7.19
C TYR A 234 -27.60 -12.14 6.25
N SER A 235 -28.85 -11.72 6.36
CA SER A 235 -29.83 -11.88 5.29
C SER A 235 -29.67 -10.80 4.22
N ASP A 236 -30.26 -11.02 3.04
CA ASP A 236 -30.39 -10.03 1.97
C ASP A 236 -30.96 -8.70 2.50
N ASP A 237 -32.10 -8.77 3.25
CA ASP A 237 -32.75 -7.56 3.80
C ASP A 237 -31.89 -6.81 4.81
N GLU A 238 -31.14 -7.53 5.68
CA GLU A 238 -30.21 -6.89 6.61
C GLU A 238 -29.06 -6.20 5.89
N LEU A 239 -28.53 -6.77 4.81
CA LEU A 239 -27.49 -6.12 4.01
C LEU A 239 -28.02 -4.88 3.28
N ARG A 240 -29.26 -4.92 2.77
CA ARG A 240 -29.90 -3.73 2.20
C ARG A 240 -30.01 -2.62 3.22
N THR A 241 -30.50 -2.94 4.41
CA THR A 241 -30.58 -1.99 5.55
C THR A 241 -29.20 -1.44 5.93
N LEU A 242 -28.18 -2.29 5.95
CA LEU A 242 -26.79 -1.88 6.23
C LEU A 242 -26.30 -0.84 5.20
N ILE A 243 -26.54 -1.08 3.91
CA ILE A 243 -26.13 -0.16 2.83
C ILE A 243 -26.94 1.14 2.89
N ASP A 244 -28.23 1.09 3.20
CA ASP A 244 -29.05 2.28 3.42
C ASP A 244 -28.50 3.14 4.57
N ASN A 245 -28.02 2.52 5.65
CA ASN A 245 -27.37 3.23 6.74
C ASN A 245 -26.05 3.90 6.28
N PHE A 246 -25.22 3.25 5.48
CA PHE A 246 -24.04 3.89 4.90
C PHE A 246 -24.40 5.17 4.12
N HIS A 247 -25.48 5.12 3.34
CA HIS A 247 -25.99 6.26 2.60
C HIS A 247 -26.53 7.36 3.54
N GLN A 248 -27.33 6.98 4.55
CA GLN A 248 -27.94 7.89 5.51
C GLN A 248 -26.89 8.65 6.34
N TYR A 249 -25.83 7.98 6.77
CA TYR A 249 -24.74 8.59 7.53
C TYR A 249 -23.66 9.24 6.65
N ASP A 250 -23.88 9.30 5.35
CA ASP A 250 -22.95 9.90 4.37
C ASP A 250 -21.55 9.28 4.43
N ILE A 251 -21.48 7.95 4.52
CA ILE A 251 -20.24 7.18 4.58
C ILE A 251 -20.06 6.46 3.24
N PRO A 252 -18.98 6.74 2.49
CA PRO A 252 -18.74 6.07 1.21
C PRO A 252 -18.34 4.60 1.39
N LEU A 253 -18.71 3.78 0.41
CA LEU A 253 -18.40 2.34 0.39
C LEU A 253 -18.17 1.88 -1.04
N ASP A 254 -17.19 0.99 -1.26
CA ASP A 254 -16.90 0.37 -2.55
C ASP A 254 -17.13 -1.13 -2.57
N VAL A 255 -16.76 -1.84 -1.51
CA VAL A 255 -16.77 -3.31 -1.50
C VAL A 255 -17.59 -3.85 -0.35
N LEU A 256 -18.54 -4.71 -0.69
CA LEU A 256 -19.28 -5.54 0.25
C LEU A 256 -18.64 -6.94 0.27
N VAL A 257 -18.27 -7.41 1.46
CA VAL A 257 -17.68 -8.73 1.66
C VAL A 257 -18.73 -9.63 2.33
N LEU A 258 -19.06 -10.75 1.71
CA LEU A 258 -19.86 -11.80 2.32
C LEU A 258 -18.94 -12.90 2.85
N ASP A 259 -19.02 -13.13 4.15
CA ASP A 259 -18.33 -14.23 4.80
C ASP A 259 -19.16 -15.53 4.76
N MET A 260 -18.62 -16.62 5.25
CA MET A 260 -19.04 -18.01 5.10
C MET A 260 -20.56 -18.28 5.07
N ASP A 261 -21.37 -17.50 5.80
CA ASP A 261 -22.81 -17.78 5.93
C ASP A 261 -23.62 -17.49 4.66
N TRP A 262 -22.99 -16.95 3.60
CA TRP A 262 -23.64 -16.81 2.30
C TRP A 262 -23.98 -18.16 1.68
N HIS A 263 -23.25 -19.25 2.02
CA HIS A 263 -23.53 -20.62 1.66
C HIS A 263 -24.00 -21.42 2.89
N TYR A 264 -24.51 -22.62 2.65
CA TYR A 264 -24.86 -23.53 3.75
C TYR A 264 -23.59 -23.99 4.47
N ASN A 265 -23.46 -23.66 5.78
CA ASN A 265 -22.31 -24.03 6.61
C ASN A 265 -22.69 -24.85 7.86
N GLN A 266 -23.94 -25.27 7.99
CA GLN A 266 -24.45 -26.06 9.14
C GLN A 266 -25.11 -27.34 8.66
N ALA A 267 -25.01 -28.37 9.53
CA ALA A 267 -25.63 -29.69 9.26
C ALA A 267 -27.12 -29.57 8.92
N PRO A 268 -27.67 -30.43 8.05
CA PRO A 268 -26.99 -31.56 7.40
C PRO A 268 -26.17 -31.22 6.17
N ARG A 269 -26.22 -29.96 5.67
CA ARG A 269 -25.52 -29.43 4.50
C ARG A 269 -24.51 -28.42 5.01
N GLY A 270 -23.35 -28.87 5.51
CA GLY A 270 -22.52 -27.90 6.15
C GLY A 270 -21.04 -28.24 6.22
N GLY A 271 -20.32 -27.25 6.67
CA GLY A 271 -18.86 -27.18 6.75
C GLY A 271 -18.39 -25.81 6.30
N TRP A 272 -17.12 -25.56 6.48
CA TRP A 272 -16.52 -24.30 6.04
C TRP A 272 -16.44 -24.25 4.50
N THR A 273 -16.26 -25.39 3.85
CA THR A 273 -16.36 -25.49 2.39
C THR A 273 -17.82 -25.50 1.95
N GLY A 274 -18.18 -24.61 1.02
CA GLY A 274 -19.51 -24.57 0.43
C GLY A 274 -19.56 -23.63 -0.77
N TYR A 275 -20.44 -23.99 -1.71
CA TYR A 275 -20.65 -23.25 -2.97
C TYR A 275 -22.12 -22.99 -3.27
N THR A 276 -23.03 -23.62 -2.51
CA THR A 276 -24.47 -23.49 -2.70
C THR A 276 -25.00 -22.37 -1.81
N TRP A 277 -25.63 -21.38 -2.40
CA TRP A 277 -26.24 -20.26 -1.68
C TRP A 277 -27.21 -20.72 -0.60
N ASN A 278 -27.08 -20.13 0.60
CA ASN A 278 -28.03 -20.29 1.68
C ASN A 278 -29.34 -19.56 1.33
N ARG A 279 -30.29 -20.29 0.75
CA ARG A 279 -31.59 -19.73 0.28
C ARG A 279 -32.47 -19.20 1.41
N THR A 280 -32.17 -19.53 2.66
CA THR A 280 -32.86 -18.93 3.81
C THR A 280 -32.44 -17.48 4.02
N LEU A 281 -31.17 -17.19 3.85
CA LEU A 281 -30.61 -15.83 3.98
C LEU A 281 -30.71 -15.04 2.67
N PHE A 282 -30.52 -15.71 1.54
CA PHE A 282 -30.56 -15.15 0.18
C PHE A 282 -31.57 -15.90 -0.67
N PRO A 283 -32.89 -15.59 -0.60
CA PRO A 283 -33.90 -16.28 -1.38
C PRO A 283 -33.70 -16.12 -2.89
N ASP A 284 -33.28 -14.95 -3.35
CA ASP A 284 -32.93 -14.62 -4.73
C ASP A 284 -31.51 -14.04 -4.85
N PRO A 285 -30.47 -14.88 -4.89
CA PRO A 285 -29.09 -14.43 -5.00
C PRO A 285 -28.81 -13.57 -6.23
N LYS A 286 -29.43 -13.88 -7.38
CA LYS A 286 -29.24 -13.10 -8.62
C LYS A 286 -29.81 -11.70 -8.50
N GLY A 287 -31.01 -11.59 -7.94
CA GLY A 287 -31.61 -10.29 -7.64
C GLY A 287 -30.80 -9.49 -6.63
N PHE A 288 -30.26 -10.15 -5.60
CA PHE A 288 -29.36 -9.52 -4.65
C PHE A 288 -28.07 -9.00 -5.31
N LEU A 289 -27.37 -9.84 -6.08
CA LEU A 289 -26.13 -9.43 -6.77
C LEU A 289 -26.38 -8.29 -7.77
N LYS A 290 -27.52 -8.33 -8.47
CA LYS A 290 -27.92 -7.21 -9.33
C LYS A 290 -28.13 -5.95 -8.54
N TRP A 291 -28.80 -6.02 -7.39
CA TRP A 291 -29.04 -4.87 -6.51
C TRP A 291 -27.71 -4.28 -5.99
N VAL A 292 -26.73 -5.11 -5.61
CA VAL A 292 -25.38 -4.67 -5.23
C VAL A 292 -24.75 -3.82 -6.34
N LYS A 293 -24.81 -4.29 -7.58
CA LYS A 293 -24.30 -3.55 -8.74
C LYS A 293 -25.06 -2.25 -9.01
N ASP A 294 -26.38 -2.28 -8.89
CA ASP A 294 -27.23 -1.09 -9.08
C ASP A 294 -26.92 -0.01 -8.04
N ASN A 295 -26.41 -0.38 -6.86
CA ASN A 295 -25.88 0.53 -5.82
C ASN A 295 -24.41 0.92 -6.04
N SER A 296 -23.85 0.60 -7.19
CA SER A 296 -22.43 0.89 -7.51
C SER A 296 -21.44 0.28 -6.53
N LEU A 297 -21.75 -0.89 -5.98
CA LEU A 297 -20.87 -1.65 -5.10
C LEU A 297 -20.20 -2.80 -5.85
N ARG A 298 -19.09 -3.25 -5.32
CA ARG A 298 -18.41 -4.50 -5.70
C ARG A 298 -18.61 -5.53 -4.60
N ILE A 299 -18.63 -6.80 -4.97
CA ILE A 299 -18.87 -7.88 -4.03
C ILE A 299 -17.81 -8.97 -4.13
N THR A 300 -17.32 -9.40 -2.98
CA THR A 300 -16.52 -10.61 -2.84
C THR A 300 -17.14 -11.56 -1.82
N MET A 301 -16.93 -12.84 -2.04
CA MET A 301 -17.45 -13.89 -1.20
C MET A 301 -16.30 -14.75 -0.66
N ASN A 302 -16.40 -15.15 0.60
CA ASN A 302 -15.42 -16.02 1.26
C ASN A 302 -15.59 -17.46 0.76
N LEU A 303 -14.45 -18.14 0.55
CA LEU A 303 -14.37 -19.56 0.21
C LEU A 303 -13.31 -20.25 1.06
N HIS A 304 -13.66 -21.44 1.55
CA HIS A 304 -12.72 -22.41 2.16
C HIS A 304 -12.80 -23.69 1.32
N PRO A 305 -11.99 -23.84 0.25
CA PRO A 305 -12.22 -24.91 -0.72
C PRO A 305 -11.69 -26.27 -0.31
N ASP A 306 -11.09 -26.41 0.86
CA ASP A 306 -10.25 -27.52 1.32
C ASP A 306 -10.91 -28.90 1.31
N THR A 307 -12.22 -29.02 1.50
CA THR A 307 -12.92 -30.32 1.48
C THR A 307 -13.51 -30.71 0.14
N GLY A 308 -13.26 -29.90 -0.91
CA GLY A 308 -13.71 -30.17 -2.28
C GLY A 308 -15.18 -29.88 -2.50
N ILE A 309 -15.83 -30.60 -3.42
CA ILE A 309 -17.23 -30.38 -3.82
C ILE A 309 -18.08 -31.54 -3.32
N LYS A 310 -19.01 -31.22 -2.45
CA LYS A 310 -19.87 -32.20 -1.80
C LYS A 310 -21.01 -32.63 -2.72
N THR A 311 -21.48 -33.86 -2.55
CA THR A 311 -22.58 -34.45 -3.38
C THR A 311 -23.90 -33.67 -3.31
N TRP A 312 -24.12 -32.88 -2.24
CA TRP A 312 -25.32 -32.06 -2.07
C TRP A 312 -25.20 -30.64 -2.65
N GLU A 313 -24.02 -30.25 -3.13
CA GLU A 313 -23.81 -28.93 -3.75
C GLU A 313 -24.51 -28.82 -5.10
N GLU A 314 -25.12 -27.67 -5.39
CA GLU A 314 -25.76 -27.39 -6.70
C GLU A 314 -24.77 -27.58 -7.87
N GLN A 315 -23.50 -27.40 -7.64
CA GLN A 315 -22.40 -27.49 -8.63
C GLN A 315 -21.89 -28.93 -8.83
N TRP A 316 -22.19 -29.85 -7.91
CA TRP A 316 -21.63 -31.19 -7.93
C TRP A 316 -21.98 -31.97 -9.23
N PRO A 317 -23.20 -31.92 -9.78
CA PRO A 317 -23.53 -32.66 -11.03
C PRO A 317 -22.73 -32.17 -12.23
N ALA A 318 -22.49 -30.86 -12.34
CA ALA A 318 -21.69 -30.27 -13.42
C ALA A 318 -20.21 -30.66 -13.28
N MET A 319 -19.67 -30.51 -12.07
CA MET A 319 -18.30 -30.85 -11.78
C MET A 319 -18.02 -32.36 -11.91
N SER A 320 -18.97 -33.23 -11.51
CA SER A 320 -18.87 -34.69 -11.71
C SER A 320 -18.76 -35.06 -13.18
N ARG A 321 -19.59 -34.47 -14.04
CA ARG A 321 -19.49 -34.65 -15.50
C ARG A 321 -18.14 -34.17 -16.04
N TRP A 322 -17.68 -33.01 -15.61
CA TRP A 322 -16.37 -32.46 -16.00
C TRP A 322 -15.24 -33.40 -15.65
N MET A 323 -15.25 -33.92 -14.41
CA MET A 323 -14.21 -34.82 -13.92
C MET A 323 -14.36 -36.27 -14.46
N GLY A 324 -15.50 -36.61 -15.07
CA GLY A 324 -15.81 -37.98 -15.51
C GLY A 324 -16.07 -38.93 -14.34
N VAL A 325 -16.55 -38.40 -13.21
CA VAL A 325 -16.94 -39.20 -12.05
C VAL A 325 -18.31 -39.81 -12.30
N ASP A 326 -18.45 -41.10 -11.99
CA ASP A 326 -19.76 -41.79 -12.07
C ASP A 326 -20.68 -41.19 -11.00
N THR A 327 -21.74 -40.51 -11.47
CA THR A 327 -22.70 -39.85 -10.58
C THR A 327 -23.54 -40.85 -9.77
N ALA A 328 -23.65 -42.10 -10.18
CA ALA A 328 -24.35 -43.17 -9.42
C ALA A 328 -23.61 -43.51 -8.10
N LEU A 329 -22.32 -43.24 -8.03
CA LEU A 329 -21.53 -43.50 -6.84
C LEU A 329 -21.74 -42.46 -5.73
N HIS A 330 -22.36 -41.32 -5.97
CA HIS A 330 -22.61 -40.24 -5.03
C HIS A 330 -21.40 -39.92 -4.15
N LYS A 331 -20.23 -39.73 -4.75
CA LYS A 331 -18.97 -39.42 -4.05
C LYS A 331 -18.62 -37.95 -4.14
N ASP A 332 -18.14 -37.39 -3.05
CA ASP A 332 -17.54 -36.07 -3.03
C ASP A 332 -16.31 -36.01 -3.96
N ILE A 333 -16.10 -34.85 -4.58
CA ILE A 333 -14.91 -34.58 -5.40
C ILE A 333 -13.89 -33.84 -4.55
N PRO A 334 -12.74 -34.45 -4.22
CA PRO A 334 -11.73 -33.82 -3.38
C PRO A 334 -11.12 -32.60 -4.08
N PHE A 335 -10.68 -31.61 -3.30
CA PHE A 335 -9.97 -30.44 -3.82
C PHE A 335 -8.52 -30.84 -4.14
N GLU A 336 -8.10 -30.67 -5.38
CA GLU A 336 -6.77 -31.04 -5.86
C GLU A 336 -6.15 -29.90 -6.69
N THR A 337 -5.35 -29.06 -6.05
CA THR A 337 -4.78 -27.85 -6.63
C THR A 337 -3.82 -28.12 -7.78
N SER A 338 -3.11 -29.25 -7.74
CA SER A 338 -2.13 -29.63 -8.77
C SER A 338 -2.73 -30.28 -10.02
N ASP A 339 -3.98 -30.68 -9.95
CA ASP A 339 -4.69 -31.27 -11.10
C ASP A 339 -5.32 -30.19 -11.99
N LYS A 340 -4.75 -29.99 -13.17
CA LYS A 340 -5.23 -28.99 -14.14
C LYS A 340 -6.70 -29.21 -14.53
N ARG A 341 -7.13 -30.47 -14.69
CA ARG A 341 -8.51 -30.79 -15.02
C ARG A 341 -9.44 -30.39 -13.89
N PHE A 342 -9.07 -30.69 -12.65
CA PHE A 342 -9.84 -30.27 -11.49
C PHE A 342 -9.93 -28.73 -11.39
N MET A 343 -8.80 -28.04 -11.42
CA MET A 343 -8.80 -26.57 -11.30
C MET A 343 -9.56 -25.88 -12.45
N SER A 344 -9.42 -26.40 -13.67
CA SER A 344 -10.23 -25.89 -14.81
C SER A 344 -11.73 -26.13 -14.61
N GLY A 345 -12.13 -27.28 -14.09
CA GLY A 345 -13.51 -27.58 -13.77
C GLY A 345 -14.03 -26.75 -12.61
N TRP A 346 -13.24 -26.54 -11.58
CA TRP A 346 -13.62 -25.73 -10.43
C TRP A 346 -13.84 -24.25 -10.82
N THR A 347 -12.96 -23.67 -11.62
CA THR A 347 -13.19 -22.32 -12.12
C THR A 347 -14.40 -22.25 -13.04
N HIS A 348 -14.50 -23.16 -14.02
CA HIS A 348 -15.54 -23.11 -15.05
C HIS A 348 -16.95 -23.50 -14.55
N GLU A 349 -17.07 -24.56 -13.75
CA GLU A 349 -18.36 -25.11 -13.32
C GLU A 349 -18.83 -24.58 -11.96
N VAL A 350 -17.91 -24.05 -11.14
CA VAL A 350 -18.23 -23.55 -9.80
C VAL A 350 -18.16 -22.03 -9.74
N LEU A 351 -17.03 -21.41 -10.11
CA LEU A 351 -16.83 -19.98 -9.92
C LEU A 351 -17.48 -19.13 -11.02
N HIS A 352 -17.25 -19.43 -12.28
CA HIS A 352 -17.76 -18.63 -13.40
C HIS A 352 -19.30 -18.47 -13.43
N PRO A 353 -20.13 -19.45 -13.03
CA PRO A 353 -21.57 -19.21 -12.95
C PRO A 353 -21.93 -18.08 -11.98
N MET A 354 -21.32 -18.05 -10.80
CA MET A 354 -21.54 -17.01 -9.80
C MET A 354 -20.96 -15.66 -10.23
N GLU A 355 -19.84 -15.68 -10.94
CA GLU A 355 -19.24 -14.48 -11.54
C GLU A 355 -20.13 -13.85 -12.60
N ARG A 356 -20.75 -14.67 -13.46
CA ARG A 356 -21.75 -14.20 -14.44
C ARG A 356 -22.99 -13.63 -13.77
N ASP A 357 -23.37 -14.17 -12.61
CA ASP A 357 -24.48 -13.66 -11.81
C ASP A 357 -24.13 -12.36 -11.08
N GLY A 358 -22.83 -12.07 -10.87
CA GLY A 358 -22.43 -10.75 -10.35
C GLY A 358 -21.30 -10.69 -9.36
N VAL A 359 -20.68 -11.80 -8.95
CA VAL A 359 -19.54 -11.79 -8.05
C VAL A 359 -18.33 -11.19 -8.75
N ASP A 360 -17.72 -10.16 -8.14
CA ASP A 360 -16.62 -9.42 -8.76
C ASP A 360 -15.26 -10.09 -8.56
N PHE A 361 -15.00 -10.66 -7.39
CA PHE A 361 -13.76 -11.39 -7.09
C PHE A 361 -13.96 -12.33 -5.89
N TRP A 362 -12.93 -13.13 -5.58
CA TRP A 362 -13.01 -14.15 -4.54
C TRP A 362 -12.09 -13.84 -3.38
N TRP A 363 -12.55 -14.14 -2.16
CA TRP A 363 -11.74 -14.22 -0.97
C TRP A 363 -11.56 -15.68 -0.60
N ILE A 364 -10.34 -16.19 -0.72
CA ILE A 364 -10.01 -17.53 -0.22
C ILE A 364 -9.34 -17.41 1.14
N ASP A 365 -9.88 -18.12 2.10
CA ASP A 365 -9.36 -18.22 3.45
C ASP A 365 -9.04 -19.67 3.78
N GLY A 366 -7.94 -19.87 4.51
CA GLY A 366 -7.45 -21.20 4.85
C GLY A 366 -6.68 -21.90 3.73
N GLU A 367 -5.83 -22.83 4.10
CA GLU A 367 -5.17 -23.75 3.18
C GLU A 367 -5.94 -25.07 3.06
N PRO A 368 -6.00 -25.68 1.88
CA PRO A 368 -6.50 -27.03 1.74
C PRO A 368 -5.71 -27.99 2.63
N LYS A 369 -6.34 -28.52 3.67
CA LYS A 369 -5.71 -29.47 4.58
C LYS A 369 -6.02 -30.90 4.16
N GLY A 370 -4.96 -31.73 4.01
CA GLY A 370 -5.12 -33.16 3.77
C GLY A 370 -5.40 -33.57 2.35
N THR A 371 -5.29 -32.70 1.38
CA THR A 371 -5.40 -33.03 -0.05
C THR A 371 -4.17 -33.83 -0.50
N PRO A 372 -4.32 -34.93 -1.23
CA PRO A 372 -3.17 -35.63 -1.81
C PRO A 372 -2.44 -34.72 -2.78
N LYS A 373 -1.26 -34.27 -2.42
CA LYS A 373 -0.43 -33.45 -3.30
C LYS A 373 0.28 -34.35 -4.30
N ARG A 374 -0.11 -34.24 -5.57
CA ARG A 374 0.60 -34.93 -6.68
C ARG A 374 2.00 -34.36 -6.86
N MET A 375 2.21 -33.12 -6.44
CA MET A 375 3.48 -32.42 -6.54
C MET A 375 4.04 -32.14 -5.13
N LYS A 376 5.11 -32.79 -4.77
CA LYS A 376 5.78 -32.63 -3.47
C LYS A 376 6.32 -31.21 -3.32
N ASN A 377 6.16 -30.62 -2.16
CA ASN A 377 6.63 -29.27 -1.82
C ASN A 377 5.97 -28.13 -2.61
N LEU A 378 4.84 -28.37 -3.28
CA LEU A 378 4.03 -27.28 -3.82
C LEU A 378 3.35 -26.54 -2.65
N ASN A 379 3.50 -25.23 -2.61
CA ASN A 379 2.70 -24.37 -1.72
C ASN A 379 1.34 -24.16 -2.37
N ASP A 380 0.27 -24.71 -1.76
CA ASP A 380 -1.08 -24.64 -2.30
C ASP A 380 -1.59 -23.21 -2.37
N THR A 381 -1.30 -22.36 -1.38
CA THR A 381 -1.66 -20.94 -1.38
C THR A 381 -1.06 -20.23 -2.59
N TRP A 382 0.25 -20.43 -2.83
CA TRP A 382 0.90 -19.85 -4.00
C TRP A 382 0.23 -20.28 -5.30
N TRP A 383 -0.11 -21.56 -5.37
CA TRP A 383 -0.67 -22.15 -6.58
C TRP A 383 -2.13 -21.75 -6.83
N ILE A 384 -2.95 -21.69 -5.79
CA ILE A 384 -4.33 -21.17 -5.88
C ILE A 384 -4.30 -19.70 -6.33
N ASN A 385 -3.40 -18.89 -5.78
CA ASN A 385 -3.24 -17.49 -6.17
C ASN A 385 -2.95 -17.36 -7.66
N TYR A 386 -2.03 -18.17 -8.18
CA TYR A 386 -1.74 -18.24 -9.61
C TYR A 386 -2.97 -18.68 -10.42
N ALA A 387 -3.56 -19.82 -10.05
CA ALA A 387 -4.63 -20.42 -10.84
C ALA A 387 -5.86 -19.50 -10.95
N VAL A 388 -6.33 -18.96 -9.83
CA VAL A 388 -7.52 -18.08 -9.82
C VAL A 388 -7.23 -16.73 -10.50
N PHE A 389 -6.08 -16.12 -10.21
CA PHE A 389 -5.74 -14.83 -10.82
C PHE A 389 -5.58 -14.94 -12.34
N THR A 390 -4.86 -15.95 -12.83
CA THR A 390 -4.65 -16.14 -14.27
C THR A 390 -5.88 -16.64 -14.99
N ASP A 391 -6.79 -17.36 -14.32
CA ASP A 391 -8.10 -17.70 -14.86
C ASP A 391 -8.92 -16.42 -15.09
N MET A 392 -9.02 -15.53 -14.10
CA MET A 392 -9.68 -14.23 -14.25
C MET A 392 -9.03 -13.39 -15.37
N GLU A 393 -7.70 -13.37 -15.45
CA GLU A 393 -6.98 -12.64 -16.50
C GLU A 393 -7.34 -13.14 -17.90
N ARG A 394 -7.53 -14.44 -18.06
CA ARG A 394 -7.90 -15.05 -19.35
C ARG A 394 -9.38 -14.91 -19.71
N ASN A 395 -10.27 -14.99 -18.74
CA ASN A 395 -11.70 -15.18 -18.95
C ASN A 395 -12.56 -13.94 -18.68
N ARG A 396 -12.00 -12.85 -18.18
CA ARG A 396 -12.74 -11.60 -17.91
C ARG A 396 -12.16 -10.44 -18.69
N ASP A 397 -12.99 -9.43 -18.97
CA ASP A 397 -12.57 -8.15 -19.56
C ASP A 397 -12.13 -7.15 -18.50
N THR A 398 -12.48 -7.40 -17.25
CA THR A 398 -12.08 -6.57 -16.10
C THR A 398 -10.70 -6.97 -15.58
N ARG A 399 -10.08 -6.06 -14.86
CA ARG A 399 -8.79 -6.27 -14.19
C ARG A 399 -8.92 -7.38 -13.16
N PRO A 400 -8.06 -8.43 -13.22
CA PRO A 400 -8.10 -9.50 -12.23
C PRO A 400 -7.78 -8.95 -10.85
N MET A 401 -8.48 -9.45 -9.85
CA MET A 401 -8.23 -9.19 -8.45
C MET A 401 -8.59 -10.44 -7.65
N PHE A 402 -7.73 -10.82 -6.73
CA PHE A 402 -7.90 -11.99 -5.92
C PHE A 402 -7.42 -11.71 -4.49
N TYR A 403 -8.18 -12.12 -3.49
CA TYR A 403 -7.97 -11.83 -2.10
C TYR A 403 -7.64 -13.11 -1.34
N ASN A 404 -6.36 -13.27 -0.92
CA ASN A 404 -5.88 -14.48 -0.27
C ASN A 404 -4.59 -14.21 0.53
N ARG A 405 -4.08 -15.23 1.19
CA ARG A 405 -2.86 -15.21 1.99
C ARG A 405 -1.60 -15.22 1.14
N TRP A 406 -0.46 -14.90 1.77
CA TRP A 406 0.86 -14.93 1.13
C TRP A 406 1.37 -16.37 0.95
N GLY A 407 1.79 -16.73 -0.23
CA GLY A 407 2.31 -18.05 -0.60
C GLY A 407 3.81 -18.11 -0.89
N GLY A 408 4.58 -17.00 -0.72
CA GLY A 408 6.01 -16.97 -0.98
C GLY A 408 6.43 -16.13 -2.18
N LEU A 409 7.73 -16.12 -2.50
CA LEU A 409 8.29 -15.34 -3.61
C LEU A 409 7.63 -15.66 -4.94
N GLY A 410 7.33 -14.63 -5.72
CA GLY A 410 6.56 -14.70 -6.96
C GLY A 410 5.07 -14.44 -6.79
N ASN A 411 4.53 -14.56 -5.59
CA ASN A 411 3.11 -14.31 -5.30
C ASN A 411 2.69 -12.83 -5.43
N HIS A 412 3.64 -11.91 -5.40
CA HIS A 412 3.37 -10.48 -5.63
C HIS A 412 2.64 -10.20 -6.96
N ARG A 413 2.59 -11.17 -7.86
CA ARG A 413 1.91 -11.08 -9.16
C ARG A 413 0.41 -11.34 -9.12
N TYR A 414 -0.13 -11.94 -8.05
CA TYR A 414 -1.42 -12.62 -8.17
C TYR A 414 -2.51 -12.21 -7.18
N GLN A 415 -2.20 -11.60 -6.03
CA GLN A 415 -3.22 -11.39 -5.00
C GLN A 415 -3.18 -10.01 -4.35
N ILE A 416 -4.29 -9.69 -3.63
CA ILE A 416 -4.29 -8.77 -2.51
C ILE A 416 -4.11 -9.61 -1.25
N GLY A 417 -3.13 -9.26 -0.42
CA GLY A 417 -2.79 -10.03 0.77
C GLY A 417 -3.85 -9.94 1.86
N PHE A 418 -4.12 -11.05 2.53
CA PHE A 418 -4.96 -11.15 3.70
C PHE A 418 -4.13 -11.57 4.91
N SER A 419 -4.12 -10.75 5.97
CA SER A 419 -3.28 -11.02 7.14
C SER A 419 -3.86 -12.03 8.13
N GLY A 420 -5.17 -12.27 8.09
CA GLY A 420 -5.84 -13.22 8.99
C GLY A 420 -6.43 -12.58 10.25
N ASP A 421 -6.88 -13.43 11.17
CA ASP A 421 -7.77 -13.19 12.29
C ASP A 421 -7.04 -12.68 13.54
N ALA A 422 -6.53 -11.45 13.51
CA ALA A 422 -5.77 -10.87 14.63
C ALA A 422 -6.65 -10.56 15.84
N VAL A 423 -6.08 -10.69 17.05
CA VAL A 423 -6.78 -10.35 18.31
C VAL A 423 -6.91 -8.83 18.45
N ILE A 424 -8.04 -8.38 19.00
CA ILE A 424 -8.27 -6.97 19.37
C ILE A 424 -7.41 -6.64 20.60
N SER A 425 -6.22 -6.12 20.37
CA SER A 425 -5.31 -5.69 21.42
C SER A 425 -4.33 -4.63 20.94
N TRP A 426 -3.83 -3.83 21.87
CA TRP A 426 -2.79 -2.83 21.58
C TRP A 426 -1.51 -3.47 21.03
N ALA A 427 -1.14 -4.63 21.56
CA ALA A 427 0.04 -5.35 21.08
C ALA A 427 -0.12 -5.87 19.66
N SER A 428 -1.33 -6.27 19.27
CA SER A 428 -1.63 -6.64 17.89
C SER A 428 -1.58 -5.40 16.98
N LEU A 429 -2.18 -4.28 17.38
CA LEU A 429 -2.13 -3.03 16.62
C LEU A 429 -0.69 -2.51 16.48
N ASP A 430 0.14 -2.61 17.52
CA ASP A 430 1.54 -2.16 17.49
C ASP A 430 2.38 -2.89 16.45
N PHE A 431 2.06 -4.15 16.17
CA PHE A 431 2.76 -4.94 15.16
C PHE A 431 2.32 -4.64 13.72
N GLN A 432 1.09 -4.19 13.51
CA GLN A 432 0.51 -4.03 12.16
C GLN A 432 1.28 -3.05 11.26
N PRO A 433 1.72 -1.86 11.71
CA PRO A 433 2.52 -0.95 10.86
C PRO A 433 3.85 -1.56 10.41
N TYR A 434 4.54 -2.28 11.30
CA TYR A 434 5.77 -3.00 10.97
C TYR A 434 5.52 -4.11 9.95
N PHE A 435 4.55 -4.98 10.20
CA PHE A 435 4.17 -6.05 9.28
C PHE A 435 3.79 -5.51 7.89
N ASN A 436 2.97 -4.46 7.86
CA ASN A 436 2.54 -3.83 6.61
C ASN A 436 3.71 -3.25 5.81
N SER A 437 4.63 -2.55 6.48
CA SER A 437 5.76 -1.91 5.79
C SER A 437 6.81 -2.92 5.33
N THR A 438 7.15 -3.95 6.13
CA THR A 438 8.13 -4.97 5.74
C THR A 438 7.61 -5.92 4.66
N ALA A 439 6.29 -6.11 4.51
CA ALA A 439 5.72 -6.85 3.38
C ALA A 439 6.15 -6.26 2.03
N SER A 440 6.41 -4.97 1.98
CA SER A 440 6.98 -4.29 0.81
C SER A 440 8.36 -4.83 0.39
N ASN A 441 9.13 -5.39 1.32
CA ASN A 441 10.45 -5.99 1.03
C ASN A 441 10.38 -7.27 0.19
N VAL A 442 9.19 -7.82 -0.02
CA VAL A 442 8.92 -8.94 -0.93
C VAL A 442 7.87 -8.60 -1.98
N LEU A 443 7.57 -7.30 -2.14
CA LEU A 443 6.54 -6.78 -3.05
C LEU A 443 5.10 -7.28 -2.74
N ALA A 444 4.84 -7.77 -1.54
CA ALA A 444 3.47 -7.97 -1.05
C ALA A 444 2.86 -6.61 -0.68
N CYS A 445 2.60 -5.79 -1.71
CA CYS A 445 2.34 -4.35 -1.58
C CYS A 445 0.93 -4.00 -1.11
N TYR A 446 -0.02 -4.93 -1.24
CA TYR A 446 -1.44 -4.63 -1.01
C TYR A 446 -2.00 -5.54 0.08
N TRP A 447 -1.62 -5.28 1.33
CA TRP A 447 -2.14 -5.97 2.49
C TRP A 447 -3.49 -5.44 2.94
N SER A 448 -4.40 -6.36 3.25
CA SER A 448 -5.66 -6.11 3.93
C SER A 448 -5.61 -6.71 5.34
N HIS A 449 -5.66 -5.84 6.31
CA HIS A 449 -5.74 -6.23 7.72
C HIS A 449 -7.19 -6.29 8.17
N ASP A 450 -7.48 -7.03 9.23
CA ASP A 450 -8.74 -6.94 9.96
C ASP A 450 -8.73 -5.67 10.80
N ILE A 451 -9.12 -4.54 10.20
CA ILE A 451 -9.10 -3.25 10.88
C ILE A 451 -10.05 -3.29 12.11
N GLY A 452 -9.45 -3.01 13.27
CA GLY A 452 -10.11 -3.11 14.56
C GLY A 452 -9.96 -4.48 15.25
N GLY A 453 -9.21 -5.44 14.63
CA GLY A 453 -9.00 -6.80 15.11
C GLY A 453 -10.20 -7.73 14.89
N HIS A 454 -9.98 -9.05 14.86
CA HIS A 454 -11.02 -10.04 14.55
C HIS A 454 -11.78 -10.51 15.79
N VAL A 455 -11.06 -10.97 16.83
CA VAL A 455 -11.64 -11.53 18.06
C VAL A 455 -11.15 -10.77 19.30
N GLY A 456 -11.95 -10.77 20.35
CA GLY A 456 -11.63 -10.13 21.63
C GLY A 456 -12.71 -9.17 22.07
N THR A 457 -12.35 -8.18 22.88
CA THR A 457 -13.28 -7.15 23.35
C THR A 457 -13.04 -5.85 22.63
N LEU A 458 -14.05 -5.36 21.94
CA LEU A 458 -13.96 -4.10 21.20
C LEU A 458 -13.95 -2.92 22.19
N ASN A 459 -12.89 -2.12 22.12
CA ASN A 459 -12.76 -0.84 22.79
C ASN A 459 -12.86 0.26 21.75
N PRO A 460 -13.69 1.30 21.89
CA PRO A 460 -13.83 2.37 20.92
C PRO A 460 -12.52 3.08 20.59
N GLU A 461 -11.63 3.30 21.56
CA GLU A 461 -10.35 3.95 21.34
C GLU A 461 -9.44 3.12 20.43
N ILE A 462 -9.22 1.84 20.74
CA ILE A 462 -8.38 0.97 19.90
C ILE A 462 -8.96 0.84 18.50
N TYR A 463 -10.29 0.80 18.37
CA TYR A 463 -10.93 0.75 17.07
C TYR A 463 -10.67 2.05 16.28
N ALA A 464 -10.80 3.22 16.91
CA ALA A 464 -10.47 4.51 16.28
C ALA A 464 -9.03 4.54 15.81
N ARG A 465 -8.06 4.12 16.65
CA ARG A 465 -6.63 4.09 16.30
C ARG A 465 -6.35 3.11 15.17
N TRP A 466 -7.03 1.97 15.15
CA TRP A 466 -6.89 1.01 14.05
C TRP A 466 -7.48 1.52 12.74
N MET A 467 -8.62 2.25 12.79
CA MET A 467 -9.19 2.93 11.61
C MET A 467 -8.26 4.03 11.09
N GLN A 468 -7.59 4.77 11.96
CA GLN A 468 -6.56 5.76 11.59
C GLN A 468 -5.36 5.09 10.90
N PHE A 469 -4.88 3.96 11.40
CA PHE A 469 -3.89 3.14 10.69
C PHE A 469 -4.43 2.64 9.34
N GLY A 470 -5.68 2.18 9.30
CA GLY A 470 -6.34 1.70 8.10
C GLY A 470 -6.44 2.76 6.98
N LEU A 471 -6.64 4.03 7.33
CA LEU A 471 -6.62 5.15 6.37
C LEU A 471 -5.31 5.17 5.57
N PHE A 472 -4.17 4.88 6.21
CA PHE A 472 -2.84 4.87 5.63
C PHE A 472 -2.27 3.46 5.42
N SER A 473 -3.14 2.47 5.30
CA SER A 473 -2.81 1.11 4.85
C SER A 473 -3.16 0.92 3.37
N PRO A 474 -2.66 -0.12 2.68
CA PRO A 474 -2.98 -0.33 1.26
C PRO A 474 -4.47 -0.57 1.02
N VAL A 475 -5.12 -1.38 1.87
CA VAL A 475 -6.56 -1.68 1.82
C VAL A 475 -7.21 -1.30 3.14
N LEU A 476 -8.30 -0.53 3.09
CA LEU A 476 -9.10 -0.17 4.25
C LEU A 476 -10.32 -1.10 4.34
N ARG A 477 -10.22 -2.18 5.10
CA ARG A 477 -11.27 -3.17 5.34
C ARG A 477 -11.49 -3.38 6.83
N THR A 478 -12.67 -3.07 7.34
CA THR A 478 -13.08 -3.52 8.68
C THR A 478 -13.54 -4.97 8.61
N HIS A 479 -13.19 -5.76 9.62
CA HIS A 479 -13.65 -7.14 9.71
C HIS A 479 -13.71 -7.59 11.18
N SER A 480 -14.61 -8.55 11.49
CA SER A 480 -14.73 -9.14 12.84
C SER A 480 -15.34 -10.53 12.79
N ALA A 481 -15.07 -11.31 13.83
CA ALA A 481 -15.71 -12.59 14.08
C ALA A 481 -17.23 -12.45 14.30
N LYS A 482 -17.93 -13.58 14.21
CA LYS A 482 -19.38 -13.71 14.50
C LYS A 482 -19.66 -13.64 16.00
N ILE A 483 -19.35 -12.49 16.59
CA ILE A 483 -19.57 -12.20 18.01
C ILE A 483 -20.43 -10.94 18.11
N GLY A 484 -21.60 -11.05 18.78
CA GLY A 484 -22.59 -9.98 18.83
C GLY A 484 -22.12 -8.69 19.51
N SER A 485 -21.10 -8.76 20.38
CA SER A 485 -20.52 -7.59 21.06
C SER A 485 -19.41 -6.89 20.24
N ILE A 486 -18.99 -7.45 19.09
CA ILE A 486 -17.99 -6.83 18.23
C ILE A 486 -18.69 -6.17 17.04
N ASN A 487 -19.23 -5.01 17.25
CA ASN A 487 -19.91 -4.21 16.24
C ASN A 487 -19.02 -3.05 15.80
N LYS A 488 -18.84 -2.88 14.50
CA LYS A 488 -17.94 -1.89 13.91
C LYS A 488 -18.63 -0.90 12.96
N GLU A 489 -19.93 -0.98 12.87
CA GLU A 489 -20.74 -0.02 12.12
C GLU A 489 -20.46 1.39 12.65
N PRO A 490 -20.02 2.35 11.81
CA PRO A 490 -19.57 3.67 12.32
C PRO A 490 -20.64 4.45 13.11
N TRP A 491 -21.92 4.21 12.86
CA TRP A 491 -23.05 4.93 13.44
C TRP A 491 -23.54 4.41 14.80
N ILE A 492 -22.98 3.31 15.31
CA ILE A 492 -23.41 2.76 16.62
C ILE A 492 -22.71 3.44 17.81
N PHE A 493 -21.68 4.23 17.53
CA PHE A 493 -20.89 4.91 18.55
C PHE A 493 -21.47 6.28 18.92
N SER A 494 -20.84 7.00 19.83
CA SER A 494 -21.19 8.37 20.15
C SER A 494 -21.14 9.28 18.89
N TYR A 495 -21.86 10.39 18.91
CA TYR A 495 -21.85 11.34 17.80
C TYR A 495 -20.44 11.77 17.38
N HIS A 496 -19.59 12.08 18.35
CA HIS A 496 -18.19 12.44 18.10
C HIS A 496 -17.41 11.32 17.41
N MET A 497 -17.52 10.10 17.91
CA MET A 497 -16.87 8.93 17.32
C MET A 497 -17.41 8.60 15.93
N THR A 498 -18.72 8.66 15.72
CA THR A 498 -19.37 8.45 14.42
C THR A 498 -18.84 9.45 13.38
N ARG A 499 -18.80 10.75 13.77
CA ARG A 499 -18.24 11.80 12.92
C ARG A 499 -16.79 11.52 12.57
N MET A 500 -15.96 11.19 13.54
CA MET A 500 -14.53 10.89 13.34
C MET A 500 -14.32 9.68 12.41
N LEU A 501 -15.04 8.58 12.61
CA LEU A 501 -14.93 7.39 11.75
C LEU A 501 -15.36 7.71 10.32
N ARG A 502 -16.45 8.46 10.14
CA ARG A 502 -16.88 8.96 8.82
C ARG A 502 -15.80 9.81 8.16
N ASP A 503 -15.21 10.74 8.89
CA ASP A 503 -14.20 11.66 8.37
C ASP A 503 -12.92 10.91 7.98
N ILE A 504 -12.52 9.87 8.73
CA ILE A 504 -11.43 8.95 8.37
C ILE A 504 -11.71 8.25 7.05
N ILE A 505 -12.91 7.68 6.90
CA ILE A 505 -13.29 6.99 5.66
C ILE A 505 -13.33 7.99 4.49
N LYS A 506 -13.95 9.16 4.64
CA LYS A 506 -13.95 10.20 3.61
C LYS A 506 -12.55 10.70 3.24
N ALA A 507 -11.64 10.83 4.20
CA ALA A 507 -10.25 11.17 3.94
C ALA A 507 -9.55 10.11 3.05
N ARG A 508 -9.88 8.83 3.20
CA ARG A 508 -9.40 7.75 2.32
C ARG A 508 -9.82 7.99 0.87
N TYR A 509 -11.07 8.35 0.65
CA TYR A 509 -11.59 8.67 -0.68
C TYR A 509 -10.96 9.94 -1.25
N ALA A 510 -10.82 10.96 -0.43
CA ALA A 510 -10.16 12.20 -0.84
C ALA A 510 -8.70 11.95 -1.27
N LEU A 511 -7.97 11.10 -0.57
CA LEU A 511 -6.58 10.74 -0.90
C LEU A 511 -6.44 9.80 -2.12
N ASN A 512 -7.53 9.30 -2.70
CA ASN A 512 -7.46 8.30 -3.76
C ASN A 512 -6.63 8.73 -4.98
N PRO A 513 -6.67 9.98 -5.48
CA PRO A 513 -5.79 10.41 -6.58
C PRO A 513 -4.30 10.20 -6.27
N TYR A 514 -3.89 10.52 -5.05
CA TYR A 514 -2.52 10.28 -4.59
C TYR A 514 -2.22 8.79 -4.45
N ILE A 515 -3.08 8.05 -3.75
CA ILE A 515 -2.92 6.60 -3.53
C ILE A 515 -2.83 5.85 -4.85
N TYR A 516 -3.72 6.14 -5.80
CA TYR A 516 -3.78 5.45 -7.08
C TYR A 516 -2.59 5.79 -7.98
N THR A 517 -2.08 7.02 -7.90
CA THR A 517 -0.83 7.41 -8.56
C THR A 517 0.37 6.65 -7.97
N MET A 518 0.44 6.48 -6.65
CA MET A 518 1.49 5.68 -6.02
C MET A 518 1.36 4.19 -6.34
N ALA A 519 0.13 3.67 -6.44
CA ALA A 519 -0.11 2.30 -6.91
C ALA A 519 0.35 2.09 -8.36
N ARG A 520 0.19 3.10 -9.22
CA ARG A 520 0.76 3.07 -10.57
C ARG A 520 2.30 3.02 -10.54
N LYS A 521 2.95 3.77 -9.66
CA LYS A 521 4.41 3.67 -9.45
C LYS A 521 4.84 2.29 -8.93
N THR A 522 4.01 1.63 -8.13
CA THR A 522 4.27 0.24 -7.74
C THR A 522 4.33 -0.68 -8.96
N TYR A 523 3.41 -0.53 -9.90
CA TYR A 523 3.42 -1.30 -11.14
C TYR A 523 4.60 -0.95 -12.06
N ASP A 524 4.91 0.33 -12.23
CA ASP A 524 5.95 0.77 -13.16
C ASP A 524 7.37 0.61 -12.62
N GLU A 525 7.56 0.88 -11.33
CA GLU A 525 8.88 1.05 -10.70
C GLU A 525 9.14 0.09 -9.54
N ALA A 526 8.21 -0.80 -9.22
CA ALA A 526 8.29 -1.64 -8.02
C ALA A 526 8.46 -0.83 -6.71
N LEU A 527 7.83 0.35 -6.63
CA LEU A 527 7.85 1.21 -5.44
C LEU A 527 6.54 1.05 -4.66
N PRO A 528 6.54 0.35 -3.53
CA PRO A 528 5.33 0.15 -2.74
C PRO A 528 4.76 1.45 -2.17
N LEU A 529 3.42 1.46 -1.94
CA LEU A 529 2.73 2.59 -1.30
C LEU A 529 3.19 2.80 0.15
N CYS A 530 3.28 1.72 0.94
CA CYS A 530 3.77 1.77 2.32
C CYS A 530 5.22 1.27 2.34
N ARG A 531 6.16 2.15 2.66
CA ARG A 531 7.60 1.87 2.59
C ARG A 531 8.27 2.08 3.94
N PRO A 532 9.04 1.09 4.44
CA PRO A 532 9.90 1.34 5.59
C PRO A 532 10.79 2.55 5.35
N MET A 533 11.13 3.28 6.41
CA MET A 533 11.91 4.51 6.34
C MET A 533 13.26 4.35 5.62
N TYR A 534 13.89 3.17 5.71
CA TYR A 534 15.18 2.91 5.07
C TYR A 534 15.15 2.87 3.53
N TYR A 535 13.98 2.85 2.89
CA TYR A 535 13.92 2.98 1.42
C TYR A 535 14.35 4.35 0.94
N ASP A 536 13.97 5.37 1.68
CA ASP A 536 14.23 6.76 1.33
C ASP A 536 15.44 7.33 2.10
N TYR A 537 15.79 6.74 3.26
CA TYR A 537 16.85 7.19 4.15
C TYR A 537 17.79 6.04 4.55
N PRO A 538 18.40 5.32 3.57
CA PRO A 538 19.17 4.10 3.85
C PRO A 538 20.43 4.30 4.69
N ASP A 539 20.99 5.50 4.69
CA ASP A 539 22.22 5.83 5.42
C ASP A 539 21.98 6.36 6.85
N SER A 540 20.70 6.56 7.22
CA SER A 540 20.33 6.96 8.57
C SER A 540 20.12 5.75 9.47
N PRO A 541 20.85 5.59 10.60
CA PRO A 541 20.60 4.52 11.56
C PRO A 541 19.18 4.54 12.15
N GLU A 542 18.58 5.73 12.27
CA GLU A 542 17.23 5.93 12.79
C GLU A 542 16.18 5.24 11.90
N ALA A 543 16.37 5.27 10.58
CA ALA A 543 15.47 4.66 9.61
C ALA A 543 15.24 3.14 9.82
N TYR A 544 16.19 2.47 10.48
CA TYR A 544 16.11 1.05 10.82
C TYR A 544 15.59 0.77 12.24
N ARG A 545 15.45 1.81 13.06
CA ARG A 545 14.92 1.69 14.42
C ARG A 545 13.43 1.96 14.48
N GLN A 546 12.93 2.79 13.56
CA GLN A 546 11.52 3.18 13.49
C GLN A 546 10.71 2.11 12.74
N ARG A 547 10.29 1.05 13.45
CA ARG A 547 9.55 -0.08 12.86
C ARG A 547 8.12 0.28 12.46
N ASP A 548 7.48 1.12 13.23
CA ASP A 548 6.08 1.52 13.16
C ASP A 548 5.88 2.89 12.50
N GLU A 549 6.95 3.45 11.92
CA GLU A 549 6.96 4.68 11.12
C GLU A 549 7.32 4.35 9.68
N TYR A 550 6.55 4.86 8.74
CA TYR A 550 6.75 4.54 7.32
C TYR A 550 6.37 5.71 6.41
N MET A 551 6.95 5.70 5.21
CA MET A 551 6.51 6.58 4.12
C MET A 551 5.25 6.00 3.47
N PHE A 552 4.21 6.81 3.37
CA PHE A 552 3.01 6.55 2.59
C PHE A 552 3.10 7.31 1.27
N GLY A 553 3.51 6.63 0.22
CA GLY A 553 3.93 7.23 -1.03
C GLY A 553 5.20 8.10 -0.88
N ASP A 554 5.38 9.08 -1.76
CA ASP A 554 6.62 9.85 -1.86
C ASP A 554 6.71 11.00 -0.83
N ASN A 555 5.57 11.50 -0.36
CA ASN A 555 5.50 12.80 0.32
C ASN A 555 4.95 12.76 1.74
N MET A 556 4.37 11.66 2.18
CA MET A 556 3.76 11.54 3.51
C MET A 556 4.55 10.58 4.39
N LEU A 557 4.84 10.99 5.62
CA LEU A 557 5.35 10.14 6.68
C LEU A 557 4.22 9.90 7.67
N VAL A 558 4.00 8.65 8.04
CA VAL A 558 2.93 8.21 8.94
C VAL A 558 3.51 7.44 10.11
N ARG A 559 3.10 7.83 11.31
CA ARG A 559 3.42 7.17 12.56
C ARG A 559 2.12 6.81 13.29
N PRO A 560 1.52 5.66 13.07
CA PRO A 560 0.28 5.27 13.76
C PRO A 560 0.44 5.29 15.29
N ILE A 561 -0.61 5.68 15.99
CA ILE A 561 -0.67 5.58 17.44
C ILE A 561 -1.12 4.17 17.79
N THR A 562 -0.27 3.46 18.52
CA THR A 562 -0.45 2.04 18.87
C THR A 562 -0.51 1.79 20.38
N ALA A 563 -0.66 2.86 21.14
CA ALA A 563 -0.80 2.83 22.61
C ALA A 563 -2.05 3.58 23.07
N PRO A 564 -2.63 3.22 24.22
CA PRO A 564 -3.80 3.92 24.78
C PRO A 564 -3.45 5.33 25.23
N MET A 565 -4.47 6.19 25.21
CA MET A 565 -4.35 7.54 25.76
C MET A 565 -4.19 7.51 27.30
N HIS A 566 -3.51 8.51 27.80
CA HIS A 566 -3.45 8.88 29.22
C HIS A 566 -4.18 10.22 29.37
N GLY A 567 -5.37 10.20 29.97
CA GLY A 567 -6.24 11.38 29.97
C GLY A 567 -6.87 11.58 28.60
N SER A 568 -6.71 12.76 28.02
CA SER A 568 -7.30 13.14 26.72
C SER A 568 -6.35 12.94 25.53
N LYS A 569 -5.09 12.54 25.75
CA LYS A 569 -4.04 12.56 24.74
C LYS A 569 -3.01 11.42 24.89
N VAL A 570 -2.24 11.19 23.85
CA VAL A 570 -1.06 10.33 23.86
C VAL A 570 0.15 11.11 23.33
N ALA A 571 1.29 10.99 24.03
CA ALA A 571 2.55 11.52 23.55
C ALA A 571 3.16 10.54 22.55
N GLN A 572 3.43 11.00 21.34
CA GLN A 572 3.97 10.18 20.26
C GLN A 572 5.29 10.75 19.74
N PRO A 573 6.41 10.07 19.97
CA PRO A 573 7.66 10.43 19.34
C PRO A 573 7.64 10.06 17.85
N VAL A 574 8.11 10.98 17.00
CA VAL A 574 8.21 10.78 15.54
C VAL A 574 9.57 11.28 15.07
N TRP A 575 10.29 10.45 14.35
CA TRP A 575 11.53 10.85 13.71
C TRP A 575 11.28 11.52 12.37
N LEU A 576 11.63 12.78 12.25
CA LEU A 576 11.54 13.54 11.00
C LEU A 576 12.91 13.52 10.30
N PRO A 577 13.06 12.83 9.18
CA PRO A 577 14.33 12.75 8.46
C PRO A 577 14.86 14.12 8.02
N SER A 578 16.17 14.26 7.98
CA SER A 578 16.85 15.44 7.43
C SER A 578 16.66 15.58 5.92
N GLY A 579 16.95 16.77 5.39
CA GLY A 579 16.85 17.09 3.96
C GLY A 579 15.51 17.68 3.53
N ASN A 580 14.49 17.64 4.40
CA ASN A 580 13.19 18.28 4.19
C ASN A 580 12.71 18.92 5.50
N ASP A 581 11.86 19.93 5.39
CA ASP A 581 10.97 20.37 6.46
C ASP A 581 9.64 19.63 6.33
N TRP A 582 8.87 19.53 7.42
CA TRP A 582 7.69 18.69 7.50
C TRP A 582 6.51 19.42 8.11
N TYR A 583 5.38 19.43 7.42
CA TYR A 583 4.11 19.86 7.99
C TYR A 583 3.47 18.75 8.80
N GLU A 584 3.26 18.96 10.10
CA GLU A 584 2.36 18.12 10.89
C GLU A 584 0.92 18.43 10.49
N VAL A 585 0.24 17.45 9.91
CA VAL A 585 -1.10 17.67 9.33
C VAL A 585 -2.12 18.05 10.41
N ALA A 586 -2.01 17.47 11.61
CA ALA A 586 -2.94 17.72 12.71
C ALA A 586 -2.90 19.16 13.23
N SER A 587 -1.75 19.79 13.27
CA SER A 587 -1.59 21.16 13.81
C SER A 587 -1.34 22.23 12.74
N GLY A 588 -0.92 21.84 11.53
CA GLY A 588 -0.42 22.76 10.51
C GLY A 588 0.98 23.32 10.82
N LYS A 589 1.64 22.80 11.85
CA LYS A 589 2.97 23.24 12.25
C LYS A 589 4.05 22.77 11.29
N LEU A 590 4.92 23.68 10.85
CA LEU A 590 6.10 23.33 10.07
C LEU A 590 7.28 23.04 10.99
N LEU A 591 7.82 21.85 10.86
CA LEU A 591 8.89 21.33 11.70
C LEU A 591 10.14 21.08 10.86
N LYS A 592 11.30 21.37 11.41
CA LYS A 592 12.57 21.07 10.76
C LYS A 592 12.83 19.56 10.75
N GLY A 593 13.36 19.04 9.65
CA GLY A 593 13.88 17.67 9.61
C GLY A 593 15.18 17.49 10.39
N GLY A 594 15.64 16.24 10.52
CA GLY A 594 16.84 15.85 11.23
C GLY A 594 16.66 15.76 12.76
N GLN A 595 15.44 15.60 13.25
CA GLN A 595 15.13 15.52 14.68
C GLN A 595 14.03 14.51 14.99
N THR A 596 13.92 14.13 16.24
CA THR A 596 12.74 13.45 16.77
C THR A 596 11.88 14.47 17.52
N VAL A 597 10.63 14.59 17.14
CA VAL A 597 9.63 15.43 17.83
C VAL A 597 8.76 14.53 18.71
N ASN A 598 8.33 15.07 19.86
CA ASN A 598 7.42 14.37 20.76
C ASN A 598 6.18 15.25 20.98
N ASN A 599 5.16 15.02 20.18
CA ASN A 599 3.92 15.81 20.20
C ASN A 599 2.78 15.00 20.86
N ASN A 600 1.81 15.71 21.40
CA ASN A 600 0.60 15.14 21.98
C ASN A 600 -0.50 15.10 20.93
N PHE A 601 -1.20 13.97 20.86
CA PHE A 601 -2.30 13.73 19.92
C PHE A 601 -3.56 13.28 20.67
N HIS A 602 -4.69 13.93 20.37
CA HIS A 602 -6.01 13.52 20.83
C HIS A 602 -6.57 12.38 19.96
N LEU A 603 -7.72 11.83 20.35
CA LEU A 603 -8.30 10.68 19.65
C LEU A 603 -8.59 10.97 18.16
N ASP A 604 -8.98 12.19 17.82
CA ASP A 604 -9.27 12.62 16.45
C ASP A 604 -8.02 13.05 15.65
N GLU A 605 -6.83 12.98 16.23
CA GLU A 605 -5.58 13.40 15.61
C GLU A 605 -4.71 12.20 15.20
N ILE A 606 -4.09 12.31 14.03
CA ILE A 606 -3.22 11.28 13.47
C ILE A 606 -1.82 11.89 13.24
N PRO A 607 -0.75 11.26 13.72
CA PRO A 607 0.63 11.68 13.42
C PRO A 607 0.98 11.43 11.95
N VAL A 608 0.66 12.41 11.11
CA VAL A 608 0.97 12.44 9.68
C VAL A 608 1.74 13.69 9.37
N TYR A 609 2.84 13.54 8.66
CA TYR A 609 3.72 14.62 8.28
C TYR A 609 3.90 14.66 6.76
N VAL A 610 3.74 15.82 6.16
CA VAL A 610 3.90 16.04 4.72
C VAL A 610 5.14 16.87 4.47
N LYS A 611 5.98 16.45 3.54
CA LYS A 611 7.16 17.22 3.13
C LYS A 611 6.74 18.62 2.67
N ALA A 612 7.41 19.65 3.18
CA ALA A 612 7.20 21.01 2.70
C ALA A 612 7.56 21.12 1.20
N GLY A 613 6.78 21.90 0.46
CA GLY A 613 6.88 21.97 -0.99
C GLY A 613 6.06 20.92 -1.75
N SER A 614 5.48 19.93 -1.08
CA SER A 614 4.73 18.86 -1.74
C SER A 614 3.45 19.33 -2.39
N ILE A 615 3.08 18.63 -3.47
CA ILE A 615 1.81 18.74 -4.17
C ILE A 615 1.10 17.40 -4.03
N ILE A 616 -0.08 17.38 -3.41
CA ILE A 616 -0.87 16.17 -3.16
C ILE A 616 -2.20 16.32 -3.90
N PRO A 617 -2.40 15.60 -5.01
CA PRO A 617 -3.70 15.57 -5.68
C PRO A 617 -4.71 14.80 -4.83
N MET A 618 -5.90 15.37 -4.66
CA MET A 618 -6.99 14.79 -3.89
C MET A 618 -8.33 14.98 -4.61
N TYR A 619 -9.35 14.23 -4.19
CA TYR A 619 -10.74 14.52 -4.51
C TYR A 619 -11.38 15.36 -3.38
N GLY A 620 -12.58 15.88 -3.64
CA GLY A 620 -13.43 16.45 -2.59
C GLY A 620 -14.02 15.38 -1.66
N ASP A 621 -14.76 15.82 -0.66
CA ASP A 621 -15.33 14.97 0.41
C ASP A 621 -16.74 14.45 0.11
N THR A 622 -17.23 14.63 -1.11
CA THR A 622 -18.62 14.29 -1.51
C THR A 622 -18.72 12.93 -2.22
N LEU A 623 -17.62 12.19 -2.33
CA LEU A 623 -17.60 10.90 -3.01
C LEU A 623 -18.40 9.85 -2.24
N LYS A 624 -19.12 9.02 -2.98
CA LYS A 624 -19.84 7.86 -2.42
C LYS A 624 -19.09 6.54 -2.70
N ASN A 625 -18.35 6.49 -3.80
CA ASN A 625 -17.51 5.34 -4.21
C ASN A 625 -16.45 5.79 -5.22
N LEU A 626 -15.59 4.87 -5.64
CA LEU A 626 -14.50 5.07 -6.61
C LEU A 626 -14.80 4.45 -8.00
N GLN A 627 -16.07 4.18 -8.32
CA GLN A 627 -16.42 3.59 -9.61
C GLN A 627 -16.22 4.57 -10.78
N SER A 628 -16.30 5.87 -10.51
CA SER A 628 -16.02 6.94 -11.48
C SER A 628 -14.73 7.68 -11.13
N ASN A 629 -14.15 8.36 -12.10
CA ASN A 629 -13.07 9.32 -11.92
C ASN A 629 -13.44 10.73 -12.40
N ALA A 630 -14.71 10.99 -12.67
CA ALA A 630 -15.18 12.28 -13.18
C ALA A 630 -15.24 13.40 -12.12
N PHE A 631 -14.72 13.15 -10.91
CA PHE A 631 -14.74 14.12 -9.81
C PHE A 631 -13.73 15.25 -10.04
N PRO A 632 -14.01 16.48 -9.50
CA PRO A 632 -13.03 17.53 -9.43
C PRO A 632 -11.76 17.12 -8.68
N VAL A 633 -10.60 17.51 -9.18
CA VAL A 633 -9.30 17.27 -8.54
C VAL A 633 -8.86 18.50 -7.79
N ILE A 634 -8.57 18.34 -6.51
CA ILE A 634 -8.04 19.37 -5.62
C ILE A 634 -6.53 19.18 -5.52
N ILE A 635 -5.77 20.16 -5.98
CA ILE A 635 -4.31 20.16 -5.93
C ILE A 635 -3.92 20.82 -4.59
N ASN A 636 -3.63 20.01 -3.57
CA ASN A 636 -3.17 20.51 -2.28
C ASN A 636 -1.69 20.84 -2.35
N VAL A 637 -1.33 22.08 -2.12
CA VAL A 637 0.05 22.56 -2.08
C VAL A 637 0.43 22.86 -0.64
N TYR A 638 1.52 22.27 -0.17
CA TYR A 638 2.13 22.49 1.14
C TYR A 638 3.32 23.44 0.95
N PRO A 639 3.21 24.72 1.26
CA PRO A 639 4.23 25.70 0.90
C PRO A 639 5.57 25.42 1.59
N SER A 640 6.69 25.63 0.88
CA SER A 640 8.03 25.64 1.50
C SER A 640 8.36 27.00 2.07
N ILE A 641 9.33 27.07 2.99
CA ILE A 641 10.00 28.30 3.37
C ILE A 641 11.25 28.45 2.48
N GLY A 642 11.37 29.58 1.78
CA GLY A 642 12.42 29.83 0.80
C GLY A 642 12.05 29.43 -0.62
N ASP A 643 12.92 29.73 -1.55
CA ASP A 643 12.71 29.47 -2.98
C ASP A 643 12.89 27.97 -3.25
N VAL A 644 11.80 27.30 -3.55
CA VAL A 644 11.74 25.84 -3.81
C VAL A 644 10.84 25.57 -5.00
N SER A 645 11.27 24.65 -5.84
CA SER A 645 10.45 24.10 -6.94
C SER A 645 10.13 22.64 -6.67
N SER A 646 8.90 22.24 -6.92
CA SER A 646 8.40 20.87 -6.74
C SER A 646 7.53 20.43 -7.92
N GLN A 647 7.42 19.12 -8.08
CA GLN A 647 6.62 18.47 -9.12
C GLN A 647 5.82 17.32 -8.54
N ALA A 648 4.68 17.03 -9.13
CA ALA A 648 3.87 15.86 -8.83
C ALA A 648 3.15 15.38 -10.09
N GLU A 649 2.78 14.12 -10.08
CA GLU A 649 1.98 13.49 -11.13
C GLU A 649 0.59 13.16 -10.59
N TYR A 650 -0.36 13.14 -11.52
CA TYR A 650 -1.68 12.61 -11.29
C TYR A 650 -1.99 11.60 -12.40
N TYR A 651 -2.12 10.34 -12.02
CA TYR A 651 -2.42 9.21 -12.90
C TYR A 651 -3.93 8.95 -12.97
N GLU A 652 -4.42 8.64 -14.16
CA GLU A 652 -5.81 8.29 -14.43
C GLU A 652 -5.91 7.15 -15.43
N ASP A 653 -6.87 6.24 -15.24
CA ASP A 653 -7.27 5.20 -16.19
C ASP A 653 -8.79 4.91 -16.06
N ALA A 654 -9.28 3.90 -16.78
CA ALA A 654 -10.68 3.48 -16.73
C ALA A 654 -11.08 2.85 -15.37
N GLY A 655 -10.14 2.56 -14.50
CA GLY A 655 -10.35 2.10 -13.12
C GLY A 655 -10.45 0.57 -12.97
N ASN A 656 -10.92 -0.16 -13.95
CA ASN A 656 -11.12 -1.62 -13.85
C ASN A 656 -10.89 -2.39 -15.15
N ASP A 657 -10.37 -1.80 -16.20
CA ASP A 657 -10.02 -2.49 -17.43
C ASP A 657 -8.63 -3.15 -17.35
N LYS A 658 -8.36 -4.12 -18.21
CA LYS A 658 -7.06 -4.80 -18.31
C LYS A 658 -5.99 -3.98 -19.03
N GLN A 659 -6.37 -2.90 -19.71
CA GLN A 659 -5.50 -2.16 -20.61
C GLN A 659 -4.72 -1.05 -19.89
N TYR A 660 -4.78 -0.98 -18.56
CA TYR A 660 -4.12 0.03 -17.73
C TYR A 660 -2.61 0.20 -18.00
N ALA A 661 -1.95 -0.82 -18.55
CA ALA A 661 -0.54 -0.75 -18.87
C ALA A 661 -0.23 0.26 -19.99
N SER A 662 -1.16 0.45 -20.93
CA SER A 662 -1.00 1.28 -22.13
C SER A 662 -2.08 2.34 -22.31
N HIS A 663 -3.26 2.19 -21.70
CA HIS A 663 -4.39 3.10 -21.82
C HIS A 663 -4.61 3.86 -20.50
N TYR A 664 -3.93 4.97 -20.35
CA TYR A 664 -3.96 5.84 -19.18
C TYR A 664 -3.61 7.28 -19.55
N ALA A 665 -3.85 8.18 -18.65
CA ALA A 665 -3.40 9.57 -18.78
C ALA A 665 -2.64 10.03 -17.53
N VAL A 666 -1.68 10.94 -17.73
CA VAL A 666 -0.92 11.56 -16.64
C VAL A 666 -0.97 13.08 -16.80
N THR A 667 -1.26 13.77 -15.72
CA THR A 667 -1.15 15.23 -15.63
C THR A 667 0.03 15.59 -14.72
N GLN A 668 0.94 16.43 -15.23
CA GLN A 668 2.04 16.96 -14.44
C GLN A 668 1.61 18.24 -13.72
N PHE A 669 1.90 18.34 -12.43
CA PHE A 669 1.78 19.55 -11.64
C PHE A 669 3.14 20.06 -11.23
N SER A 670 3.31 21.37 -11.15
CA SER A 670 4.49 21.99 -10.54
C SER A 670 4.09 23.15 -9.65
N ALA A 671 4.86 23.39 -8.58
CA ALA A 671 4.74 24.57 -7.75
C ALA A 671 6.13 25.16 -7.53
N GLU A 672 6.23 26.47 -7.65
CA GLU A 672 7.47 27.20 -7.48
C GLU A 672 7.22 28.41 -6.57
N ARG A 673 8.01 28.55 -5.53
CA ARG A 673 8.06 29.73 -4.71
C ARG A 673 9.20 30.65 -5.16
N ARG A 674 8.91 31.97 -5.29
CA ARG A 674 9.90 33.03 -5.54
C ARG A 674 9.57 34.24 -4.68
N GLY A 675 10.28 34.43 -3.60
CA GLY A 675 10.01 35.47 -2.62
C GLY A 675 8.56 35.42 -2.11
N ASN A 676 7.79 36.50 -2.30
CA ASN A 676 6.38 36.59 -1.88
C ASN A 676 5.39 35.99 -2.90
N LYS A 677 5.85 35.29 -3.91
CA LYS A 677 4.99 34.68 -4.92
C LYS A 677 5.04 33.15 -4.88
N LEU A 678 3.87 32.54 -5.08
CA LEU A 678 3.72 31.11 -5.34
C LEU A 678 3.11 30.93 -6.71
N ILE A 679 3.81 30.20 -7.58
CA ILE A 679 3.39 29.93 -8.96
C ILE A 679 3.10 28.43 -9.07
N ILE A 680 1.87 28.07 -9.44
CA ILE A 680 1.42 26.69 -9.60
C ILE A 680 1.01 26.49 -11.03
N ARG A 681 1.49 25.41 -11.63
CA ARG A 681 1.21 25.07 -13.02
C ARG A 681 0.54 23.70 -13.12
N ILE A 682 -0.52 23.63 -13.90
CA ILE A 682 -1.19 22.41 -14.34
C ILE A 682 -0.79 22.22 -15.81
N GLY A 683 -0.05 21.14 -16.07
CA GLY A 683 0.39 20.77 -17.41
C GLY A 683 -0.73 20.13 -18.25
N PRO A 684 -0.46 19.87 -19.55
CA PRO A 684 -1.39 19.13 -20.39
C PRO A 684 -1.52 17.69 -19.87
N ARG A 685 -2.67 17.08 -20.11
CA ARG A 685 -2.95 15.70 -19.78
C ARG A 685 -2.43 14.80 -20.88
N GLN A 686 -1.42 14.01 -20.61
CA GLN A 686 -0.72 13.15 -21.58
C GLN A 686 -1.33 11.74 -21.57
N GLY A 687 -1.63 11.19 -22.75
CA GLY A 687 -2.24 9.88 -22.92
C GLY A 687 -3.77 9.93 -23.00
N ASN A 688 -4.38 8.74 -23.09
CA ASN A 688 -5.84 8.60 -23.15
C ASN A 688 -6.28 7.23 -22.62
N TYR A 689 -7.55 7.12 -22.25
CA TYR A 689 -8.19 5.87 -21.85
C TYR A 689 -9.71 5.94 -22.11
N GLN A 690 -10.37 4.79 -22.10
CA GLN A 690 -11.81 4.73 -22.32
C GLN A 690 -12.58 5.43 -21.18
N GLY A 691 -13.47 6.35 -21.52
CA GLY A 691 -14.25 7.13 -20.54
C GLY A 691 -13.49 8.31 -19.97
N MET A 692 -12.33 8.69 -20.54
CA MET A 692 -11.60 9.89 -20.13
C MET A 692 -12.45 11.14 -20.31
N PRO A 693 -12.66 11.97 -19.27
CA PRO A 693 -13.40 13.23 -19.41
C PRO A 693 -12.71 14.18 -20.38
N ALA A 694 -13.43 14.76 -21.32
CA ALA A 694 -12.88 15.74 -22.27
C ALA A 694 -12.26 16.96 -21.54
N LYS A 695 -12.89 17.35 -20.44
CA LYS A 695 -12.41 18.41 -19.56
C LYS A 695 -12.38 17.94 -18.11
N ARG A 696 -11.38 18.37 -17.35
CA ARG A 696 -11.22 18.09 -15.92
C ARG A 696 -11.39 19.40 -15.13
N ILE A 697 -12.16 19.35 -14.05
CA ILE A 697 -12.27 20.46 -13.12
C ILE A 697 -11.13 20.37 -12.13
N TYR A 698 -10.37 21.46 -12.01
CA TYR A 698 -9.30 21.60 -11.02
C TYR A 698 -9.57 22.72 -10.06
N GLN A 699 -9.17 22.50 -8.82
CA GLN A 699 -9.15 23.45 -7.75
C GLN A 699 -7.75 23.38 -7.10
N ILE A 700 -7.19 24.54 -6.74
CA ILE A 700 -5.93 24.60 -5.98
C ILE A 700 -6.29 24.93 -4.54
N LYS A 701 -5.71 24.19 -3.60
CA LYS A 701 -5.78 24.47 -2.17
C LYS A 701 -4.36 24.64 -1.64
N VAL A 702 -4.04 25.86 -1.19
CA VAL A 702 -2.77 26.12 -0.49
C VAL A 702 -3.02 25.98 1.01
N VAL A 703 -2.32 25.03 1.62
CA VAL A 703 -2.48 24.65 3.04
C VAL A 703 -1.69 25.62 3.92
N ALA A 704 -2.23 25.92 5.10
CA ALA A 704 -1.61 26.83 6.08
C ALA A 704 -1.20 28.18 5.45
N SER A 705 -2.02 28.70 4.53
CA SER A 705 -1.76 29.94 3.79
C SER A 705 -2.25 31.15 4.56
N VAL A 706 -1.53 32.25 4.48
CA VAL A 706 -2.09 33.57 4.80
C VAL A 706 -3.02 34.03 3.66
N VAL A 707 -3.85 35.07 3.90
CA VAL A 707 -4.71 35.63 2.86
C VAL A 707 -3.83 36.38 1.83
N PRO A 708 -3.94 36.10 0.53
CA PRO A 708 -3.13 36.74 -0.49
C PRO A 708 -3.60 38.13 -0.85
N GLU A 709 -2.72 38.98 -1.37
CA GLU A 709 -3.07 40.27 -1.96
C GLU A 709 -3.70 40.11 -3.34
N ARG A 710 -3.21 39.13 -4.11
CA ARG A 710 -3.62 38.95 -5.50
C ARG A 710 -3.51 37.49 -5.93
N VAL A 711 -4.50 37.06 -6.69
CA VAL A 711 -4.49 35.76 -7.39
C VAL A 711 -4.75 36.00 -8.88
N LEU A 712 -3.91 35.39 -9.72
CA LEU A 712 -4.04 35.39 -11.18
C LEU A 712 -4.16 33.97 -11.69
N VAL A 713 -5.04 33.74 -12.67
CA VAL A 713 -5.09 32.49 -13.46
C VAL A 713 -4.80 32.87 -14.92
N ASN A 714 -3.73 32.35 -15.49
CA ASN A 714 -3.22 32.71 -16.81
C ASN A 714 -3.06 34.22 -17.00
N GLY A 715 -2.54 34.92 -15.98
CA GLY A 715 -2.31 36.38 -16.01
C GLY A 715 -3.55 37.22 -15.75
N GLN A 716 -4.74 36.65 -15.69
CA GLN A 716 -5.98 37.34 -15.43
C GLN A 716 -6.37 37.27 -13.94
N LYS A 717 -6.89 38.37 -13.38
CA LYS A 717 -7.35 38.41 -11.99
C LYS A 717 -8.44 37.36 -11.77
N ALA A 718 -8.24 36.50 -10.76
CA ALA A 718 -9.17 35.45 -10.37
C ALA A 718 -9.75 35.72 -8.99
N THR A 719 -10.96 35.22 -8.78
CA THR A 719 -11.56 35.16 -7.44
C THR A 719 -11.00 33.93 -6.71
N TYR A 720 -10.98 34.04 -5.39
CA TYR A 720 -10.61 32.94 -4.52
C TYR A 720 -11.54 32.85 -3.32
N ARG A 721 -11.60 31.70 -2.69
CA ARG A 721 -12.23 31.51 -1.38
C ARG A 721 -11.13 31.27 -0.34
N TYR A 722 -11.39 31.67 0.87
CA TYR A 722 -10.47 31.39 1.97
C TYR A 722 -11.21 30.60 3.05
N ASN A 723 -10.69 29.44 3.42
CA ASN A 723 -11.24 28.63 4.51
C ASN A 723 -10.45 28.94 5.79
N GLY A 724 -11.02 29.81 6.64
CA GLY A 724 -10.42 30.18 7.91
C GLY A 724 -10.36 29.04 8.94
N MET A 725 -11.20 28.00 8.79
CA MET A 725 -11.19 26.84 9.68
C MET A 725 -9.92 25.98 9.54
N THR A 726 -9.34 26.00 8.35
CA THR A 726 -8.13 25.23 8.00
C THR A 726 -7.00 26.15 7.51
N LEU A 727 -7.18 27.46 7.61
CA LEU A 727 -6.25 28.49 7.11
C LEU A 727 -5.76 28.15 5.70
N SER A 728 -6.70 27.88 4.80
CA SER A 728 -6.38 27.43 3.44
C SER A 728 -6.95 28.39 2.40
N LEU A 729 -6.11 28.74 1.43
CA LEU A 729 -6.52 29.46 0.23
C LEU A 729 -7.06 28.45 -0.78
N ILE A 730 -8.23 28.74 -1.38
CA ILE A 730 -8.86 27.89 -2.40
C ILE A 730 -9.07 28.72 -3.67
N VAL A 731 -8.46 28.30 -4.77
CA VAL A 731 -8.57 28.91 -6.09
C VAL A 731 -9.29 27.95 -7.03
N ASP A 732 -10.43 28.36 -7.56
CA ASP A 732 -11.17 27.60 -8.57
C ASP A 732 -10.54 27.86 -9.94
N VAL A 733 -9.80 26.87 -10.47
CA VAL A 733 -9.18 26.95 -11.80
C VAL A 733 -10.20 26.72 -12.91
N GLY A 734 -11.26 25.96 -12.57
CA GLY A 734 -12.34 25.64 -13.48
C GLY A 734 -12.06 24.43 -14.36
N SER A 735 -12.74 24.38 -15.48
CA SER A 735 -12.70 23.25 -16.42
C SER A 735 -11.51 23.40 -17.38
N VAL A 736 -10.64 22.40 -17.46
CA VAL A 736 -9.38 22.41 -18.24
C VAL A 736 -9.42 21.27 -19.25
N GLY A 737 -9.20 21.58 -20.52
CA GLY A 737 -9.09 20.60 -21.62
C GLY A 737 -7.79 19.80 -21.52
N SER A 738 -7.70 18.71 -22.30
CA SER A 738 -6.53 17.82 -22.25
C SER A 738 -5.22 18.49 -22.63
N GLU A 739 -5.25 19.38 -23.62
CA GLU A 739 -4.07 20.09 -24.14
C GLU A 739 -3.79 21.43 -23.45
N GLU A 740 -4.70 21.85 -22.57
CA GLU A 740 -4.59 23.17 -21.95
C GLU A 740 -3.57 23.16 -20.80
N VAL A 741 -2.85 24.27 -20.68
CA VAL A 741 -1.97 24.58 -19.55
C VAL A 741 -2.63 25.69 -18.74
N LYS A 742 -2.65 25.54 -17.42
CA LYS A 742 -3.07 26.59 -16.49
C LYS A 742 -1.92 26.97 -15.58
N THR A 743 -1.75 28.28 -15.41
CA THR A 743 -0.79 28.84 -14.44
C THR A 743 -1.55 29.72 -13.45
N VAL A 744 -1.37 29.42 -12.19
CA VAL A 744 -1.93 30.20 -11.07
C VAL A 744 -0.79 30.88 -10.34
N GLU A 745 -0.84 32.20 -10.30
CA GLU A 745 0.12 33.06 -9.58
C GLU A 745 -0.58 33.67 -8.36
N ILE A 746 -0.02 33.44 -7.20
CA ILE A 746 -0.50 33.94 -5.89
C ILE A 746 0.56 34.87 -5.33
N SER A 747 0.17 36.13 -5.06
CA SER A 747 1.06 37.14 -4.47
C SER A 747 0.62 37.43 -3.03
N TYR A 748 1.58 37.39 -2.12
CA TYR A 748 1.34 37.62 -0.69
C TYR A 748 1.88 38.98 -0.25
N PRO A 749 1.37 39.55 0.87
CA PRO A 749 1.80 40.87 1.39
C PRO A 749 3.28 40.93 1.78
N SER A 750 3.86 39.78 2.12
CA SER A 750 5.25 39.63 2.54
C SER A 750 5.81 38.29 2.06
N ASP A 751 7.06 38.02 2.34
CA ASP A 751 7.70 36.71 2.09
C ASP A 751 7.05 35.57 2.89
N SER A 752 6.32 35.88 3.98
CA SER A 752 5.53 34.92 4.73
C SER A 752 4.28 34.50 3.93
N GLN A 753 4.23 33.23 3.57
CA GLN A 753 3.13 32.64 2.80
C GLN A 753 2.27 31.69 3.64
N CYS A 754 2.68 31.36 4.85
CA CYS A 754 2.04 30.33 5.65
C CYS A 754 1.90 30.72 7.12
N MET A 755 0.85 30.16 7.75
CA MET A 755 0.61 30.14 9.19
C MET A 755 1.14 28.78 9.70
N ALA A 756 2.41 28.75 10.05
CA ALA A 756 3.16 27.51 10.24
C ALA A 756 3.53 27.21 11.69
N ASN A 757 2.97 27.95 12.67
CA ASN A 757 3.30 27.78 14.08
C ASN A 757 2.32 26.89 14.85
N GLY A 758 1.38 26.24 14.16
CA GLY A 758 0.39 25.36 14.77
C GLY A 758 -0.99 26.00 14.99
N GLU A 759 -1.26 27.14 14.40
CA GLU A 759 -2.50 27.91 14.55
C GLU A 759 -3.74 27.07 14.17
N ILE A 760 -3.64 26.26 13.11
CA ILE A 760 -4.71 25.35 12.67
C ILE A 760 -5.10 24.41 13.81
N GLY A 761 -4.13 23.76 14.44
CA GLY A 761 -4.34 22.85 15.56
C GLY A 761 -4.90 23.58 16.79
N GLN A 762 -4.34 24.72 17.14
CA GLN A 762 -4.82 25.54 18.26
C GLN A 762 -6.29 25.93 18.09
N MET A 763 -6.66 26.47 16.93
CA MET A 763 -8.04 26.84 16.62
C MET A 763 -8.99 25.64 16.62
N ARG A 764 -8.54 24.51 16.08
CA ARG A 764 -9.31 23.27 16.06
C ARG A 764 -9.55 22.75 17.47
N ARG A 765 -8.51 22.65 18.32
CA ARG A 765 -8.62 22.17 19.69
C ARG A 765 -9.54 23.04 20.56
N VAL A 766 -9.44 24.37 20.45
CA VAL A 766 -10.37 25.28 21.14
C VAL A 766 -11.82 25.01 20.72
N ARG A 767 -12.08 24.86 19.43
CA ARG A 767 -13.43 24.59 18.90
C ARG A 767 -13.95 23.22 19.37
N GLU A 768 -13.14 22.17 19.30
CA GLU A 768 -13.53 20.83 19.78
C GLU A 768 -13.81 20.83 21.28
N ASN A 769 -12.99 21.50 22.07
CA ASN A 769 -13.25 21.65 23.51
C ASN A 769 -14.59 22.32 23.79
N VAL A 770 -14.91 23.39 23.06
CA VAL A 770 -16.23 24.06 23.23
C VAL A 770 -17.36 23.12 22.79
N CYS A 771 -17.16 22.33 21.74
CA CYS A 771 -18.15 21.33 21.31
C CYS A 771 -18.37 20.27 22.41
N LEU A 772 -17.31 19.73 22.99
CA LEU A 772 -17.35 18.76 24.07
C LEU A 772 -17.98 19.34 25.37
N LEU A 773 -17.71 20.60 25.68
CA LEU A 773 -18.40 21.30 26.78
C LEU A 773 -19.91 21.39 26.55
N LYS A 774 -20.34 21.74 25.34
CA LYS A 774 -21.75 21.81 24.98
C LYS A 774 -22.46 20.46 24.97
N GLU A 775 -21.74 19.37 24.67
CA GLU A 775 -22.28 18.01 24.81
C GLU A 775 -22.53 17.64 26.27
N ARG A 776 -21.70 18.14 27.20
CA ARG A 776 -21.87 17.90 28.66
C ARG A 776 -22.92 18.81 29.31
N ASP A 777 -22.95 20.05 28.87
CA ASP A 777 -23.92 21.06 29.31
C ASP A 777 -24.46 21.86 28.13
N ALA A 778 -25.61 21.44 27.61
CA ALA A 778 -26.26 22.10 26.48
C ALA A 778 -26.67 23.57 26.74
N ASN A 779 -26.74 23.96 28.01
CA ASN A 779 -27.17 25.32 28.42
C ASN A 779 -25.98 26.24 28.71
N ILE A 780 -24.76 25.81 28.52
CA ILE A 780 -23.57 26.62 28.77
C ILE A 780 -23.56 27.87 27.91
N VAL A 781 -23.44 29.03 28.57
CA VAL A 781 -23.32 30.33 27.92
C VAL A 781 -21.84 30.68 27.88
N LEU A 782 -21.31 30.86 26.68
CA LEU A 782 -19.90 31.23 26.49
C LEU A 782 -19.70 32.71 26.73
N THR A 783 -18.59 33.06 27.37
CA THR A 783 -18.11 34.46 27.39
C THR A 783 -17.75 34.91 25.98
N ASP A 784 -17.77 36.24 25.74
CA ASP A 784 -17.46 36.83 24.43
C ASP A 784 -16.08 36.39 23.92
N ASP A 785 -15.08 36.35 24.80
CA ASP A 785 -13.72 35.91 24.43
C ASP A 785 -13.69 34.45 23.96
N LEU A 786 -14.27 33.54 24.73
CA LEU A 786 -14.27 32.11 24.36
C LEU A 786 -15.13 31.83 23.11
N ALA A 787 -16.29 32.51 22.97
CA ALA A 787 -17.16 32.44 21.80
C ALA A 787 -16.47 32.97 20.52
N ASN A 788 -15.75 34.09 20.65
CA ASN A 788 -14.96 34.62 19.52
C ASN A 788 -13.76 33.74 19.16
N MET A 789 -13.06 33.13 20.13
CA MET A 789 -11.99 32.18 19.86
C MET A 789 -12.53 30.95 19.13
N GLU A 790 -13.66 30.37 19.57
CA GLU A 790 -14.29 29.21 18.92
C GLU A 790 -14.69 29.53 17.48
N SER A 791 -15.21 30.72 17.23
CA SER A 791 -15.76 31.11 15.93
C SER A 791 -14.75 31.81 15.00
N VAL A 792 -13.51 32.04 15.43
CA VAL A 792 -12.51 32.82 14.67
C VAL A 792 -12.33 32.33 13.24
N GLY A 793 -12.25 31.03 13.03
CA GLY A 793 -12.10 30.44 11.70
C GLY A 793 -13.32 30.69 10.81
N ARG A 794 -14.55 30.62 11.35
CA ARG A 794 -15.77 30.96 10.62
C ARG A 794 -15.78 32.43 10.26
N ALA A 795 -15.45 33.30 11.20
CA ALA A 795 -15.40 34.75 10.97
C ALA A 795 -14.43 35.10 9.82
N ILE A 796 -13.24 34.51 9.80
CA ILE A 796 -12.27 34.70 8.72
C ILE A 796 -12.82 34.14 7.39
N THR A 797 -13.50 32.99 7.40
CA THR A 797 -14.10 32.42 6.19
C THR A 797 -15.12 33.37 5.55
N TYR A 798 -15.97 34.02 6.35
CA TYR A 798 -16.96 34.98 5.85
C TYR A 798 -16.35 36.32 5.45
N ALA A 799 -15.27 36.74 6.13
CA ALA A 799 -14.62 38.02 5.90
C ALA A 799 -13.10 37.88 5.89
N PRO A 800 -12.48 37.36 4.80
CA PRO A 800 -11.02 37.16 4.71
C PRO A 800 -10.20 38.42 4.94
N SER A 801 -10.78 39.64 4.67
CA SER A 801 -10.13 40.90 4.95
C SER A 801 -9.91 41.17 6.44
N SER A 802 -10.61 40.48 7.32
CA SER A 802 -10.42 40.55 8.78
C SER A 802 -9.34 39.63 9.32
N PHE A 803 -8.65 38.89 8.45
CA PHE A 803 -7.68 37.82 8.82
C PHE A 803 -6.67 38.29 9.87
N THR A 804 -5.92 39.34 9.59
CA THR A 804 -4.89 39.85 10.49
C THR A 804 -5.46 40.20 11.87
N GLN A 805 -6.50 40.98 11.92
CA GLN A 805 -7.16 41.38 13.18
C GLN A 805 -7.68 40.17 13.97
N LYS A 806 -8.30 39.21 13.28
CA LYS A 806 -8.85 38.02 13.92
C LYS A 806 -7.77 37.06 14.43
N MET A 807 -6.67 36.94 13.72
CA MET A 807 -5.53 36.10 14.15
C MET A 807 -4.76 36.77 15.31
N GLU A 808 -4.57 38.08 15.30
CA GLU A 808 -4.00 38.83 16.43
C GLU A 808 -4.84 38.64 17.68
N PHE A 809 -6.18 38.78 17.56
CA PHE A 809 -7.12 38.53 18.66
C PHE A 809 -6.98 37.10 19.19
N PHE A 810 -6.96 36.10 18.28
CA PHE A 810 -6.84 34.68 18.65
C PHE A 810 -5.53 34.43 19.39
N HIS A 811 -4.41 34.91 18.87
CA HIS A 811 -3.09 34.72 19.48
C HIS A 811 -3.02 35.35 20.89
N ASP A 812 -3.54 36.59 21.07
CA ASP A 812 -3.58 37.26 22.36
C ASP A 812 -4.40 36.43 23.38
N ARG A 813 -5.61 35.99 23.00
CA ARG A 813 -6.47 35.22 23.90
C ARG A 813 -5.95 33.82 24.15
N TYR A 814 -5.34 33.17 23.16
CA TYR A 814 -4.74 31.85 23.30
C TYR A 814 -3.52 31.90 24.26
N ALA A 815 -2.70 32.93 24.18
CA ALA A 815 -1.59 33.15 25.11
C ALA A 815 -2.07 33.36 26.56
N ARG A 816 -3.30 33.86 26.74
CA ARG A 816 -3.95 34.10 28.05
C ARG A 816 -5.16 33.19 28.28
N LEU A 817 -5.12 31.96 27.75
CA LEU A 817 -6.25 31.02 27.79
C LEU A 817 -6.71 30.73 29.21
N ASP A 818 -5.81 30.68 30.16
CA ASP A 818 -6.11 30.51 31.60
C ASP A 818 -7.05 31.60 32.12
N GLU A 819 -6.80 32.85 31.76
CA GLU A 819 -7.65 33.98 32.12
C GLU A 819 -9.04 33.92 31.46
N VAL A 820 -9.06 33.54 30.18
CA VAL A 820 -10.32 33.36 29.43
C VAL A 820 -11.19 32.27 30.08
N LEU A 821 -10.60 31.16 30.46
CA LEU A 821 -11.32 30.02 31.10
C LEU A 821 -11.77 30.36 32.53
N LYS A 822 -10.98 31.09 33.29
CA LYS A 822 -11.40 31.59 34.62
C LYS A 822 -12.59 32.53 34.51
N ALA A 823 -12.61 33.43 33.50
CA ALA A 823 -13.75 34.28 33.22
C ALA A 823 -15.01 33.48 32.80
N GLN A 824 -14.84 32.34 32.17
CA GLN A 824 -15.92 31.43 31.78
C GLN A 824 -16.59 30.76 33.00
N LYS A 825 -15.92 30.72 34.17
CA LYS A 825 -16.41 30.12 35.42
C LYS A 825 -16.80 28.65 35.28
N LEU A 826 -16.00 27.91 34.59
CA LEU A 826 -16.14 26.43 34.49
C LEU A 826 -15.96 25.80 35.86
N ASN A 827 -16.58 24.63 36.11
CA ASN A 827 -16.22 23.81 37.24
C ASN A 827 -14.79 23.27 37.06
N ASP A 828 -14.18 22.81 38.15
CA ASP A 828 -12.78 22.35 38.16
C ASP A 828 -12.50 21.21 37.18
N ALA A 829 -13.45 20.32 36.99
CA ALA A 829 -13.31 19.19 36.07
C ALA A 829 -13.29 19.64 34.62
N ASP A 830 -14.23 20.51 34.21
CA ASP A 830 -14.30 21.05 32.86
C ASP A 830 -13.14 22.00 32.56
N TYR A 831 -12.74 22.83 33.54
CA TYR A 831 -11.55 23.67 33.41
C TYR A 831 -10.30 22.83 33.17
N LYS A 832 -10.04 21.83 33.99
CA LYS A 832 -8.89 20.93 33.87
C LYS A 832 -8.93 20.17 32.54
N PHE A 833 -10.09 19.68 32.16
CA PHE A 833 -10.26 18.99 30.87
C PHE A 833 -9.93 19.92 29.69
N PHE A 834 -10.43 21.19 29.71
CA PHE A 834 -10.18 22.14 28.63
C PHE A 834 -8.67 22.45 28.48
N ILE A 835 -8.00 22.69 29.59
CA ILE A 835 -6.55 22.93 29.60
C ILE A 835 -5.79 21.71 29.07
N ASP A 836 -6.10 20.49 29.59
CA ASP A 836 -5.45 19.27 29.18
C ASP A 836 -5.69 18.97 27.68
N TYR A 837 -6.88 19.24 27.18
CA TYR A 837 -7.18 19.01 25.75
C TYR A 837 -6.53 20.06 24.84
N THR A 838 -6.31 21.29 25.30
CA THR A 838 -5.76 22.36 24.46
C THR A 838 -4.22 22.23 24.33
N TYR A 839 -3.53 21.93 25.40
CA TYR A 839 -2.07 21.82 25.43
C TYR A 839 -1.58 20.37 25.45
#